data_14782e02d49106805d2a56b663bde7c6
#
_entry.id   14782e02d49106805d2a56b663bde7c6
#
_cell.length_a   1.000
_cell.length_b   1.000
_cell.length_c   1.000
_cell.angle_alpha   90.00
_cell.angle_beta   90.00
_cell.angle_gamma   90.00
#
_symmetry.space_group_name_H-M   'P 1'
#
loop_
_entity.id
_entity.type
_entity.pdbx_description
1 polymer ?
#
loop_
_entity_poly.entity_id
_entity_poly.type
_entity_poly.pdbx_seq_one_letter_code
_entity_poly.pdbx_strand_id
1 'polypeptide(L)'
;MKKENSQSLFIIAAIMVVLTALEIFLFSQLNIIFHFWIIILANLLILGLVILWLDKNRIRRLEIISAVNHLSEETLQNTLKVLPVAIIKFNPQNYNVDWYNEFAEFMFKAAEVDISADLVKQLIDEYHEKSKYFPLSDHFYSVDFDKANDILYLQDVTNEKQLASDLSERRPVIGAVAIDNYDDVTDPLSESQRSRINSFITNFLESFSDARHMYLRRQSADRYVFFTNYQVLSDLMKEHFTTLLDDFRKHAAGEKLSLSLSLGISYGVVDYTAIGKTALNNLELALIRGGDQAVVRENEDMARAVYFGGNSESRVVKSRTRVRAISSMLKTIVLEADQVFIVGHRFPDMDALGASAVIRNFAAAVGREAFIVYNEDQLQDDTKRAIDALNKDENLFDHVLRINSAKKMKVENSLLIMVDHSKISRTLDKEFYESFEKVVVIDHHRRDEDFPENPLLTYIDSAASSATEMAVEILQFQNRGKTSMTSIEASVALAGISVDTKSFTKATTSKTFDAASYLRYQGADNEIVQKLLATDFETFKEVNEVVLAAVMSSDGIAVALGKPDKVYEKVSLAKAADELLTMSGVAASFTLALGQSGDIEISARSNGKINVQVIMEKMGGGGHFDTAATTFPGQSLADARAALIQVISEKD
;
A
#
# COMPACT_ATOMS: atom_id res chain seq x y z
N MET A 1 4.59 57.51 -26.12
CA MET A 1 6.01 57.25 -26.49
C MET A 1 6.21 56.32 -27.68
N LYS A 2 5.66 55.09 -27.74
CA LYS A 2 5.81 54.22 -28.94
C LYS A 2 5.17 54.80 -30.22
N LYS A 3 4.04 55.54 -30.12
CA LYS A 3 3.32 56.11 -31.26
C LYS A 3 4.01 57.35 -31.86
N GLU A 4 4.63 58.20 -31.05
CA GLU A 4 5.34 59.40 -31.53
C GLU A 4 6.70 59.09 -32.18
N ASN A 5 7.44 58.10 -31.66
CA ASN A 5 8.68 57.61 -32.31
C ASN A 5 8.38 56.95 -33.67
N SER A 6 7.23 56.28 -33.79
CA SER A 6 6.79 55.68 -35.04
C SER A 6 6.42 56.73 -36.06
N GLN A 7 5.77 57.83 -35.66
CA GLN A 7 5.44 58.93 -36.57
C GLN A 7 6.68 59.69 -37.06
N SER A 8 7.66 59.95 -36.20
CA SER A 8 8.92 60.62 -36.60
C SER A 8 9.75 59.72 -37.52
N LEU A 9 9.80 58.42 -37.30
CA LEU A 9 10.46 57.45 -38.20
C LEU A 9 9.73 57.35 -39.54
N PHE A 10 8.41 57.42 -39.54
CA PHE A 10 7.60 57.40 -40.77
C PHE A 10 7.78 58.68 -41.59
N ILE A 11 7.88 59.85 -40.94
CA ILE A 11 8.17 61.16 -41.63
C ILE A 11 9.57 61.13 -42.24
N ILE A 12 10.59 60.62 -41.50
CA ILE A 12 11.95 60.50 -42.05
C ILE A 12 11.99 59.52 -43.23
N ALA A 13 11.33 58.37 -43.11
CA ALA A 13 11.23 57.39 -44.20
C ALA A 13 10.47 57.98 -45.42
N ALA A 14 9.40 58.74 -45.21
CA ALA A 14 8.66 59.44 -46.30
C ALA A 14 9.51 60.51 -46.99
N ILE A 15 10.30 61.28 -46.22
CA ILE A 15 11.24 62.29 -46.79
C ILE A 15 12.34 61.58 -47.60
N MET A 16 12.86 60.42 -47.12
CA MET A 16 13.84 59.65 -47.90
C MET A 16 13.26 59.09 -49.18
N VAL A 17 12.02 58.59 -49.17
CA VAL A 17 11.35 58.14 -50.43
C VAL A 17 11.13 59.28 -51.40
N VAL A 18 10.73 60.45 -50.92
CA VAL A 18 10.55 61.67 -51.80
C VAL A 18 11.89 62.14 -52.33
N LEU A 19 12.95 62.17 -51.56
CA LEU A 19 14.29 62.54 -51.99
C LEU A 19 14.85 61.56 -53.02
N THR A 20 14.70 60.23 -52.80
CA THR A 20 15.12 59.21 -53.77
C THR A 20 14.31 59.30 -55.07
N ALA A 21 13.01 59.59 -55.02
CA ALA A 21 12.19 59.85 -56.22
C ALA A 21 12.62 61.11 -56.97
N LEU A 22 12.97 62.17 -56.24
CA LEU A 22 13.51 63.44 -56.81
C LEU A 22 14.90 63.22 -57.43
N GLU A 23 15.76 62.40 -56.77
CA GLU A 23 17.06 62.00 -57.32
C GLU A 23 16.91 61.25 -58.65
N ILE A 24 16.01 60.27 -58.71
CA ILE A 24 15.73 59.50 -59.94
C ILE A 24 15.20 60.44 -61.05
N PHE A 25 14.32 61.40 -60.71
CA PHE A 25 13.79 62.37 -61.67
C PHE A 25 14.88 63.34 -62.21
N LEU A 26 15.73 63.87 -61.34
CA LEU A 26 16.85 64.74 -61.68
C LEU A 26 17.93 63.98 -62.45
N PHE A 27 18.12 62.68 -62.23
CA PHE A 27 19.06 61.84 -62.98
C PHE A 27 18.75 61.77 -64.47
N SER A 28 17.51 61.94 -64.83
CA SER A 28 17.07 61.93 -66.25
C SER A 28 17.35 63.25 -67.03
N GLN A 29 17.71 64.36 -66.36
CA GLN A 29 17.73 65.67 -66.94
C GLN A 29 19.06 66.44 -66.84
N LEU A 30 20.06 66.04 -66.08
CA LEU A 30 21.26 66.83 -65.77
C LEU A 30 22.58 66.06 -66.00
N ASN A 31 23.69 66.86 -66.22
CA ASN A 31 25.02 66.37 -66.51
C ASN A 31 25.63 65.60 -65.31
N ILE A 32 26.36 64.45 -65.49
CA ILE A 32 26.83 63.49 -64.51
C ILE A 32 27.58 64.12 -63.33
N ILE A 33 28.38 65.13 -63.52
CA ILE A 33 29.18 65.81 -62.48
C ILE A 33 28.30 66.58 -61.51
N PHE A 34 27.22 67.17 -61.97
CA PHE A 34 26.30 67.96 -61.16
C PHE A 34 25.42 67.06 -60.28
N HIS A 35 25.07 65.87 -60.77
CA HIS A 35 24.38 64.85 -60.03
C HIS A 35 25.18 64.33 -58.83
N PHE A 36 26.47 64.11 -59.00
CA PHE A 36 27.33 63.64 -57.94
C PHE A 36 27.35 64.61 -56.75
N TRP A 37 27.42 65.91 -56.99
CA TRP A 37 27.37 66.92 -55.94
C TRP A 37 25.99 67.06 -55.30
N ILE A 38 24.90 66.85 -55.99
CA ILE A 38 23.54 66.90 -55.46
C ILE A 38 23.35 65.65 -54.51
N ILE A 39 23.78 64.46 -54.91
CA ILE A 39 23.71 63.27 -54.10
C ILE A 39 24.53 63.41 -52.81
N ILE A 40 25.74 63.94 -52.88
CA ILE A 40 26.55 64.24 -51.71
C ILE A 40 25.86 65.28 -50.82
N LEU A 41 25.30 66.31 -51.34
CA LEU A 41 24.60 67.33 -50.56
C LEU A 41 23.34 66.81 -49.92
N ALA A 42 22.57 65.95 -50.59
CA ALA A 42 21.39 65.31 -50.08
C ALA A 42 21.73 64.32 -48.93
N ASN A 43 22.77 63.51 -49.10
CA ASN A 43 23.24 62.60 -48.07
C ASN A 43 23.81 63.35 -46.85
N LEU A 44 24.51 64.45 -47.03
CA LEU A 44 24.98 65.33 -45.95
C LEU A 44 23.79 65.97 -45.22
N LEU A 45 22.74 66.35 -45.92
CA LEU A 45 21.55 66.93 -45.34
C LEU A 45 20.73 65.87 -44.55
N ILE A 46 20.63 64.64 -45.08
CA ILE A 46 20.04 63.50 -44.38
C ILE A 46 20.86 63.15 -43.10
N LEU A 47 22.19 63.07 -43.20
CA LEU A 47 23.08 62.82 -42.07
C LEU A 47 22.91 63.92 -41.02
N GLY A 48 22.85 65.18 -41.40
CA GLY A 48 22.58 66.35 -40.55
C GLY A 48 21.23 66.22 -39.83
N LEU A 49 20.16 65.83 -40.54
CA LEU A 49 18.84 65.59 -39.95
C LEU A 49 18.82 64.43 -39.01
N VAL A 50 19.52 63.32 -39.30
CA VAL A 50 19.66 62.18 -38.44
C VAL A 50 20.44 62.55 -37.17
N ILE A 51 21.54 63.31 -37.28
CA ILE A 51 22.31 63.77 -36.10
C ILE A 51 21.44 64.70 -35.25
N LEU A 52 20.71 65.67 -35.83
CA LEU A 52 19.79 66.55 -35.12
C LEU A 52 18.66 65.74 -34.42
N TRP A 53 18.14 64.73 -35.09
CA TRP A 53 17.12 63.82 -34.50
C TRP A 53 17.68 63.01 -33.35
N LEU A 54 18.90 62.46 -33.50
CA LEU A 54 19.57 61.68 -32.41
C LEU A 54 19.88 62.58 -31.21
N ASP A 55 20.36 63.80 -31.45
CA ASP A 55 20.68 64.79 -30.43
C ASP A 55 19.41 65.26 -29.70
N LYS A 56 18.35 65.54 -30.42
CA LYS A 56 17.05 65.91 -29.89
C LYS A 56 16.43 64.73 -29.05
N ASN A 57 16.60 63.50 -29.49
CA ASN A 57 16.17 62.36 -28.75
C ASN A 57 17.07 62.10 -27.50
N ARG A 58 18.35 62.40 -27.59
CA ARG A 58 19.27 62.33 -26.45
C ARG A 58 18.90 63.37 -25.38
N ILE A 59 18.68 64.63 -25.79
CA ILE A 59 18.26 65.69 -24.87
C ILE A 59 16.90 65.37 -24.25
N ARG A 60 15.90 64.91 -25.02
CA ARG A 60 14.61 64.46 -24.49
C ARG A 60 14.76 63.29 -23.49
N ARG A 61 15.67 62.34 -23.73
CA ARG A 61 15.93 61.25 -22.78
C ARG A 61 16.55 61.78 -21.51
N LEU A 62 17.49 62.72 -21.58
CA LEU A 62 18.12 63.33 -20.42
C LEU A 62 17.13 64.21 -19.62
N GLU A 63 16.22 64.94 -20.30
CA GLU A 63 15.15 65.68 -19.63
C GLU A 63 14.14 64.76 -18.96
N ILE A 64 13.77 63.64 -19.61
CA ILE A 64 12.90 62.63 -19.01
C ILE A 64 13.59 61.98 -17.82
N ILE A 65 14.88 61.64 -17.93
CA ILE A 65 15.65 61.08 -16.82
C ILE A 65 15.79 62.09 -15.68
N SER A 66 16.07 63.37 -15.99
CA SER A 66 16.15 64.45 -15.00
C SER A 66 14.78 64.73 -14.35
N ALA A 67 13.70 64.77 -15.15
CA ALA A 67 12.35 64.93 -14.62
C ALA A 67 11.89 63.71 -13.77
N VAL A 68 12.25 62.50 -14.21
CA VAL A 68 12.03 61.27 -13.42
C VAL A 68 12.88 61.30 -12.16
N ASN A 69 14.12 61.74 -12.20
CA ASN A 69 14.96 61.88 -11.01
C ASN A 69 14.45 63.00 -10.04
N HIS A 70 13.98 64.14 -10.55
CA HIS A 70 13.43 65.22 -9.70
C HIS A 70 12.04 64.88 -9.12
N LEU A 71 11.16 64.21 -9.91
CA LEU A 71 9.90 63.67 -9.37
C LEU A 71 10.14 62.50 -8.44
N SER A 72 11.27 61.79 -8.64
CA SER A 72 11.52 60.59 -7.83
C SER A 72 12.06 60.91 -6.44
N GLU A 73 12.82 61.96 -6.21
CA GLU A 73 13.37 62.23 -4.88
C GLU A 73 12.32 62.66 -3.86
N GLU A 74 11.43 63.60 -4.20
CA GLU A 74 10.36 64.06 -3.34
C GLU A 74 9.18 63.08 -3.26
N THR A 75 8.80 62.48 -4.41
CA THR A 75 7.75 61.48 -4.49
C THR A 75 8.21 60.12 -3.90
N LEU A 76 9.50 59.76 -4.08
CA LEU A 76 10.07 58.55 -3.47
C LEU A 76 10.14 58.67 -1.94
N GLN A 77 10.57 59.82 -1.41
CA GLN A 77 10.57 60.02 0.06
C GLN A 77 9.15 60.01 0.61
N ASN A 78 8.18 60.61 -0.05
CA ASN A 78 6.80 60.58 0.39
C ASN A 78 6.16 59.20 0.20
N THR A 79 6.53 58.44 -0.84
CA THR A 79 6.06 57.07 -1.05
C THR A 79 6.66 56.11 -0.03
N LEU A 80 7.95 56.26 0.28
CA LEU A 80 8.64 55.46 1.30
C LEU A 80 8.07 55.70 2.70
N LYS A 81 7.51 56.87 2.99
CA LYS A 81 6.82 57.18 4.23
C LYS A 81 5.44 56.53 4.37
N VAL A 82 4.75 56.29 3.25
CA VAL A 82 3.37 55.75 3.23
C VAL A 82 3.35 54.25 2.94
N LEU A 83 4.44 53.66 2.47
CA LEU A 83 4.56 52.23 2.22
C LEU A 83 4.54 51.45 3.54
N PRO A 84 3.58 50.50 3.72
CA PRO A 84 3.54 49.65 4.93
C PRO A 84 4.57 48.50 4.85
N VAL A 85 5.81 48.86 4.49
CA VAL A 85 6.96 47.95 4.41
C VAL A 85 8.12 48.58 5.16
N ALA A 86 8.67 47.88 6.13
CA ALA A 86 9.87 48.33 6.79
C ALA A 86 11.07 48.09 5.87
N ILE A 87 11.88 49.13 5.69
CA ILE A 87 13.06 49.12 4.84
C ILE A 87 14.25 49.49 5.71
N ILE A 88 15.25 48.60 5.77
CA ILE A 88 16.46 48.78 6.55
C ILE A 88 17.67 48.59 5.63
N LYS A 89 18.49 49.64 5.49
CA LYS A 89 19.79 49.58 4.82
C LYS A 89 20.90 49.44 5.82
N PHE A 90 21.79 48.53 5.59
CA PHE A 90 22.88 48.22 6.50
C PHE A 90 24.24 48.03 5.79
N ASN A 91 25.34 48.09 6.55
CA ASN A 91 26.67 47.85 6.04
C ASN A 91 26.98 46.33 6.12
N PRO A 92 27.28 45.65 5.00
CA PRO A 92 27.49 44.18 4.97
C PRO A 92 28.74 43.71 5.75
N GLN A 93 29.69 44.61 6.09
CA GLN A 93 30.92 44.24 6.78
C GLN A 93 30.73 44.12 8.30
N ASN A 94 29.85 44.93 8.87
CA ASN A 94 29.65 45.04 10.33
C ASN A 94 28.19 45.02 10.77
N TYR A 95 27.23 44.85 9.83
CA TYR A 95 25.78 44.86 10.00
C TYR A 95 25.21 46.14 10.65
N ASN A 96 26.01 47.20 10.75
CA ASN A 96 25.53 48.48 11.27
C ASN A 96 24.45 49.05 10.34
N VAL A 97 23.42 49.59 10.94
CA VAL A 97 22.31 50.19 10.21
C VAL A 97 22.69 51.57 9.71
N ASP A 98 22.69 51.75 8.38
CA ASP A 98 22.99 53.03 7.72
C ASP A 98 21.73 53.91 7.64
N TRP A 99 20.59 53.31 7.42
CA TRP A 99 19.31 54.01 7.27
C TRP A 99 18.11 53.06 7.39
N TYR A 100 16.99 53.59 7.85
CA TYR A 100 15.68 52.93 7.84
C TYR A 100 14.55 53.93 7.60
N ASN A 101 13.40 53.47 7.10
CA ASN A 101 12.23 54.31 6.88
C ASN A 101 11.38 54.51 8.15
N GLU A 102 10.45 55.49 8.13
CA GLU A 102 9.58 55.80 9.29
C GLU A 102 8.72 54.58 9.72
N PHE A 103 8.34 53.73 8.76
CA PHE A 103 7.57 52.53 9.06
C PHE A 103 8.38 51.51 9.88
N ALA A 104 9.65 51.31 9.53
CA ALA A 104 10.56 50.46 10.33
C ALA A 104 10.72 51.00 11.75
N GLU A 105 10.92 52.32 11.92
CA GLU A 105 11.02 52.93 13.24
C GLU A 105 9.76 52.71 14.06
N PHE A 106 8.59 52.96 13.47
CA PHE A 106 7.29 52.76 14.12
C PHE A 106 7.07 51.32 14.56
N MET A 107 7.33 50.38 13.66
CA MET A 107 7.14 48.92 13.86
C MET A 107 8.00 48.39 15.02
N PHE A 108 9.31 48.67 15.00
CA PHE A 108 10.23 48.14 16.00
C PHE A 108 10.07 48.85 17.34
N LYS A 109 9.77 50.16 17.33
CA LYS A 109 9.49 50.95 18.55
C LYS A 109 8.20 50.48 19.25
N ALA A 110 7.16 50.15 18.47
CA ALA A 110 5.90 49.57 19.01
C ALA A 110 6.15 48.19 19.65
N ALA A 111 7.12 47.46 19.20
CA ALA A 111 7.53 46.15 19.74
C ALA A 111 8.62 46.25 20.85
N GLU A 112 9.02 47.47 21.24
CA GLU A 112 10.11 47.72 22.20
C GLU A 112 11.47 47.07 21.79
N VAL A 113 11.74 46.98 20.49
CA VAL A 113 12.99 46.41 19.93
C VAL A 113 13.79 47.52 19.26
N ASP A 114 15.07 47.61 19.58
CA ASP A 114 15.99 48.57 18.95
C ASP A 114 16.51 48.02 17.59
N ILE A 115 16.50 48.90 16.58
CA ILE A 115 17.06 48.60 15.26
C ILE A 115 18.59 48.62 15.35
N SER A 116 19.19 47.48 15.63
CA SER A 116 20.63 47.34 15.91
C SER A 116 21.32 46.40 14.91
N ALA A 117 22.63 46.36 14.93
CA ALA A 117 23.42 45.41 14.14
C ALA A 117 23.09 43.95 14.47
N ASP A 118 22.80 43.66 15.74
CA ASP A 118 22.43 42.31 16.18
C ASP A 118 21.06 41.89 15.60
N LEU A 119 20.10 42.81 15.55
CA LEU A 119 18.81 42.57 14.91
C LEU A 119 18.98 42.29 13.41
N VAL A 120 19.79 43.11 12.71
CA VAL A 120 20.04 42.90 11.27
C VAL A 120 20.68 41.53 11.03
N LYS A 121 21.65 41.14 11.87
CA LYS A 121 22.28 39.83 11.77
C LYS A 121 21.27 38.70 12.02
N GLN A 122 20.43 38.81 13.02
CA GLN A 122 19.36 37.86 13.30
C GLN A 122 18.37 37.72 12.11
N LEU A 123 17.94 38.82 11.52
CA LEU A 123 17.04 38.83 10.36
C LEU A 123 17.65 38.13 9.15
N ILE A 124 18.98 38.29 8.95
CA ILE A 124 19.69 37.65 7.84
C ILE A 124 19.89 36.15 8.11
N ASP A 125 20.27 35.78 9.36
CA ASP A 125 20.47 34.39 9.73
C ASP A 125 19.15 33.59 9.68
N GLU A 126 18.05 34.14 10.17
CA GLU A 126 16.72 33.51 10.07
C GLU A 126 16.22 33.39 8.63
N TYR A 127 16.50 34.36 7.77
CA TYR A 127 16.19 34.29 6.35
C TYR A 127 16.92 33.12 5.65
N HIS A 128 18.13 32.80 6.08
CA HIS A 128 18.93 31.71 5.50
C HIS A 128 18.57 30.32 6.00
N GLU A 129 18.03 30.17 7.21
CA GLU A 129 17.97 28.85 7.83
C GLU A 129 16.62 28.13 7.83
N LYS A 130 15.45 28.74 7.89
CA LYS A 130 14.20 27.94 7.99
C LYS A 130 12.84 28.65 7.89
N SER A 131 12.71 29.93 8.06
CA SER A 131 11.39 30.56 7.91
C SER A 131 11.50 31.92 7.21
N LYS A 132 10.66 32.09 6.20
CA LYS A 132 10.50 33.38 5.51
C LYS A 132 9.81 34.44 6.38
N TYR A 133 9.54 34.14 7.64
CA TYR A 133 8.70 34.96 8.51
C TYR A 133 9.40 35.25 9.84
N PHE A 134 9.50 36.54 10.16
CA PHE A 134 10.02 37.05 11.43
C PHE A 134 8.84 37.38 12.36
N PRO A 135 8.72 36.74 13.54
CA PRO A 135 7.71 37.09 14.53
C PRO A 135 8.16 38.33 15.31
N LEU A 136 7.31 39.33 15.38
CA LEU A 136 7.55 40.53 16.18
C LEU A 136 6.26 40.89 16.94
N SER A 137 6.23 40.73 18.26
CA SER A 137 5.04 40.80 19.11
C SER A 137 3.93 39.88 18.57
N ASP A 138 2.74 40.39 18.28
CA ASP A 138 1.59 39.63 17.76
C ASP A 138 1.54 39.60 16.24
N HIS A 139 2.60 40.11 15.56
CA HIS A 139 2.66 40.19 14.09
C HIS A 139 3.74 39.29 13.51
N PHE A 140 3.52 38.87 12.26
CA PHE A 140 4.49 38.13 11.45
C PHE A 140 4.88 38.95 10.23
N TYR A 141 6.19 39.11 10.02
CA TYR A 141 6.73 39.84 8.89
C TYR A 141 7.47 38.90 7.94
N SER A 142 7.21 39.02 6.64
CA SER A 142 8.10 38.41 5.64
C SER A 142 9.38 39.22 5.57
N VAL A 143 10.53 38.55 5.51
CA VAL A 143 11.84 39.18 5.37
C VAL A 143 12.37 38.88 3.98
N ASP A 144 12.59 39.91 3.19
CA ASP A 144 13.27 39.82 1.89
C ASP A 144 14.57 40.61 1.93
N PHE A 145 15.63 40.01 1.38
CA PHE A 145 16.97 40.59 1.38
C PHE A 145 17.47 40.86 -0.06
N ASP A 146 17.62 42.15 -0.39
CA ASP A 146 18.30 42.59 -1.60
C ASP A 146 19.81 42.61 -1.37
N LYS A 147 20.50 41.53 -1.75
CA LYS A 147 21.94 41.37 -1.63
C LYS A 147 22.76 42.34 -2.48
N ALA A 148 22.18 42.93 -3.53
CA ALA A 148 22.89 43.82 -4.41
C ALA A 148 23.02 45.24 -3.81
N ASN A 149 22.05 45.61 -2.96
CA ASN A 149 21.95 46.95 -2.39
C ASN A 149 22.06 46.97 -0.86
N ASP A 150 22.25 45.78 -0.23
CA ASP A 150 22.32 45.58 1.23
C ASP A 150 21.12 46.16 1.97
N ILE A 151 19.90 45.79 1.44
CA ILE A 151 18.63 46.28 1.96
C ILE A 151 17.77 45.09 2.40
N LEU A 152 17.21 45.17 3.61
CA LEU A 152 16.18 44.29 4.13
C LEU A 152 14.80 44.94 3.96
N TYR A 153 13.82 44.16 3.51
CA TYR A 153 12.41 44.52 3.44
C TYR A 153 11.63 43.62 4.39
N LEU A 154 10.82 44.23 5.27
CA LEU A 154 9.91 43.51 6.14
C LEU A 154 8.47 43.96 5.84
N GLN A 155 7.64 43.02 5.40
CA GLN A 155 6.23 43.25 5.11
C GLN A 155 5.36 42.49 6.11
N ASP A 156 4.36 43.15 6.69
CA ASP A 156 3.38 42.50 7.56
C ASP A 156 2.58 41.49 6.73
N VAL A 157 2.66 40.22 7.13
CA VAL A 157 1.95 39.10 6.52
C VAL A 157 1.12 38.34 7.56
N THR A 158 0.79 39.01 8.65
CA THR A 158 0.02 38.43 9.76
C THR A 158 -1.33 37.90 9.28
N ASN A 159 -2.06 38.72 8.51
CA ASN A 159 -3.36 38.32 7.96
C ASN A 159 -3.23 37.15 6.97
N GLU A 160 -2.24 37.18 6.10
CA GLU A 160 -1.99 36.12 5.13
C GLU A 160 -1.63 34.80 5.84
N LYS A 161 -0.79 34.89 6.87
CA LYS A 161 -0.41 33.73 7.68
C LYS A 161 -1.58 33.18 8.49
N GLN A 162 -2.40 34.06 9.08
CA GLN A 162 -3.61 33.66 9.81
C GLN A 162 -4.61 33.01 8.84
N LEU A 163 -4.87 33.63 7.68
CA LEU A 163 -5.74 33.05 6.67
C LEU A 163 -5.22 31.70 6.15
N ALA A 164 -3.92 31.56 5.94
CA ALA A 164 -3.32 30.32 5.51
C ALA A 164 -3.45 29.23 6.60
N SER A 165 -3.26 29.58 7.88
CA SER A 165 -3.50 28.70 9.02
C SER A 165 -4.96 28.29 9.11
N ASP A 166 -5.87 29.27 9.07
CA ASP A 166 -7.32 29.03 9.12
C ASP A 166 -7.79 28.14 7.97
N LEU A 167 -7.28 28.38 6.74
CA LEU A 167 -7.59 27.52 5.59
C LEU A 167 -7.04 26.11 5.78
N SER A 168 -5.84 25.97 6.34
CA SER A 168 -5.25 24.67 6.64
C SER A 168 -6.04 23.93 7.72
N GLU A 169 -6.45 24.61 8.79
CA GLU A 169 -7.21 24.03 9.89
C GLU A 169 -8.66 23.70 9.50
N ARG A 170 -9.25 24.45 8.58
CA ARG A 170 -10.62 24.24 8.07
C ARG A 170 -10.70 23.27 6.90
N ARG A 171 -9.59 22.69 6.45
CA ARG A 171 -9.64 21.67 5.39
C ARG A 171 -10.66 20.58 5.75
N PRO A 172 -11.52 20.16 4.80
CA PRO A 172 -12.53 19.16 5.07
C PRO A 172 -11.91 17.80 5.36
N VAL A 173 -12.49 17.11 6.30
CA VAL A 173 -12.15 15.76 6.71
C VAL A 173 -13.37 14.87 6.58
N ILE A 174 -13.21 13.74 5.93
CA ILE A 174 -14.21 12.67 5.86
C ILE A 174 -13.63 11.44 6.52
N GLY A 175 -14.38 10.85 7.43
CA GLY A 175 -14.03 9.60 8.08
C GLY A 175 -15.14 8.57 7.92
N ALA A 176 -14.74 7.36 7.59
CA ALA A 176 -15.59 6.17 7.57
C ALA A 176 -15.24 5.30 8.79
N VAL A 177 -16.25 4.82 9.49
CA VAL A 177 -16.12 4.01 10.71
C VAL A 177 -16.79 2.67 10.48
N ALA A 178 -16.12 1.58 10.87
CA ALA A 178 -16.71 0.25 10.96
C ALA A 178 -16.65 -0.25 12.42
N ILE A 179 -17.69 -0.95 12.81
CA ILE A 179 -17.71 -1.69 14.07
C ILE A 179 -17.15 -3.07 13.79
N ASP A 180 -15.99 -3.37 14.35
CA ASP A 180 -15.36 -4.66 14.18
C ASP A 180 -16.16 -5.75 14.92
N ASN A 181 -16.23 -6.94 14.32
CA ASN A 181 -16.91 -8.12 14.87
C ASN A 181 -18.42 -7.94 15.13
N TYR A 182 -19.05 -6.93 14.52
CA TYR A 182 -20.46 -6.62 14.75
C TYR A 182 -21.36 -7.82 14.44
N ASP A 183 -21.23 -8.44 13.26
CA ASP A 183 -22.04 -9.57 12.84
C ASP A 183 -21.79 -10.79 13.77
N ASP A 184 -20.53 -11.08 14.09
CA ASP A 184 -20.16 -12.21 14.96
C ASP A 184 -20.76 -12.11 16.37
N VAL A 185 -20.86 -10.87 16.89
CA VAL A 185 -21.46 -10.59 18.20
C VAL A 185 -22.99 -10.57 18.14
N THR A 186 -23.59 -10.10 17.03
CA THR A 186 -25.03 -9.86 16.97
C THR A 186 -25.84 -10.98 16.32
N ASP A 187 -25.25 -11.82 15.45
CA ASP A 187 -25.95 -12.89 14.75
C ASP A 187 -26.60 -13.93 15.72
N PRO A 188 -25.96 -14.35 16.82
CA PRO A 188 -26.56 -15.30 17.75
C PRO A 188 -27.64 -14.69 18.67
N LEU A 189 -27.86 -13.37 18.62
CA LEU A 189 -28.69 -12.65 19.57
C LEU A 189 -30.13 -12.44 19.10
N SER A 190 -31.04 -12.33 20.06
CA SER A 190 -32.42 -11.91 19.80
C SER A 190 -32.47 -10.46 19.28
N GLU A 191 -33.57 -10.10 18.62
CA GLU A 191 -33.76 -8.78 18.04
C GLU A 191 -33.73 -7.65 19.10
N SER A 192 -34.24 -7.91 20.28
CA SER A 192 -34.18 -6.97 21.41
C SER A 192 -32.76 -6.75 21.93
N GLN A 193 -31.93 -7.79 22.00
CA GLN A 193 -30.52 -7.69 22.37
C GLN A 193 -29.71 -6.96 21.30
N ARG A 194 -29.96 -7.26 20.03
CA ARG A 194 -29.34 -6.55 18.90
C ARG A 194 -29.68 -5.06 18.90
N SER A 195 -30.93 -4.71 19.19
CA SER A 195 -31.37 -3.31 19.31
C SER A 195 -30.63 -2.59 20.45
N ARG A 196 -30.42 -3.26 21.60
CA ARG A 196 -29.67 -2.69 22.72
C ARG A 196 -28.21 -2.40 22.35
N ILE A 197 -27.55 -3.32 21.65
CA ILE A 197 -26.16 -3.12 21.17
C ILE A 197 -26.10 -1.96 20.18
N ASN A 198 -27.06 -1.89 19.24
CA ASN A 198 -27.14 -0.77 18.30
C ASN A 198 -27.30 0.58 19.01
N SER A 199 -28.14 0.64 20.05
CA SER A 199 -28.32 1.84 20.85
C SER A 199 -27.04 2.22 21.59
N PHE A 200 -26.33 1.24 22.17
CA PHE A 200 -25.05 1.46 22.83
C PHE A 200 -24.02 2.09 21.85
N ILE A 201 -23.82 1.48 20.67
CA ILE A 201 -22.88 1.96 19.66
C ILE A 201 -23.24 3.37 19.21
N THR A 202 -24.51 3.59 18.88
CA THR A 202 -24.98 4.90 18.40
C THR A 202 -24.79 5.98 19.45
N ASN A 203 -25.20 5.74 20.69
CA ASN A 203 -25.06 6.71 21.77
C ASN A 203 -23.61 7.07 22.06
N PHE A 204 -22.69 6.08 22.02
CA PHE A 204 -21.26 6.34 22.20
C PHE A 204 -20.71 7.24 21.09
N LEU A 205 -20.95 6.87 19.83
CA LEU A 205 -20.43 7.61 18.68
C LEU A 205 -21.06 9.01 18.56
N GLU A 206 -22.35 9.17 18.83
CA GLU A 206 -23.03 10.48 18.86
C GLU A 206 -22.45 11.36 19.96
N SER A 207 -22.33 10.84 21.20
CA SER A 207 -21.75 11.60 22.32
C SER A 207 -20.31 12.04 22.03
N PHE A 208 -19.51 11.17 21.42
CA PHE A 208 -18.14 11.49 21.02
C PHE A 208 -18.09 12.58 19.94
N SER A 209 -18.98 12.50 18.97
CA SER A 209 -19.07 13.43 17.84
C SER A 209 -19.57 14.80 18.26
N ASP A 210 -20.62 14.85 19.10
CA ASP A 210 -21.20 16.09 19.62
C ASP A 210 -20.19 16.87 20.46
N ALA A 211 -19.43 16.18 21.31
CA ALA A 211 -18.38 16.81 22.14
C ALA A 211 -17.26 17.48 21.32
N ARG A 212 -17.09 17.10 20.05
CA ARG A 212 -16.06 17.61 19.12
C ARG A 212 -16.63 18.37 17.92
N HIS A 213 -17.93 18.67 17.94
CA HIS A 213 -18.64 19.35 16.84
C HIS A 213 -18.48 18.67 15.48
N MET A 214 -18.48 17.33 15.48
CA MET A 214 -18.39 16.52 14.26
C MET A 214 -19.80 16.15 13.79
N TYR A 215 -20.04 16.14 12.50
CA TYR A 215 -21.27 15.60 11.94
C TYR A 215 -21.14 14.09 11.74
N LEU A 216 -21.97 13.30 12.39
CA LEU A 216 -22.01 11.85 12.29
C LEU A 216 -23.27 11.39 11.58
N ARG A 217 -23.14 10.38 10.70
CA ARG A 217 -24.28 9.72 10.04
C ARG A 217 -24.09 8.22 10.00
N ARG A 218 -25.10 7.50 10.46
CA ARG A 218 -25.17 6.05 10.33
C ARG A 218 -25.50 5.65 8.88
N GLN A 219 -24.75 4.73 8.28
CA GLN A 219 -25.02 4.16 6.96
C GLN A 219 -25.68 2.78 7.04
N SER A 220 -25.20 1.92 7.94
CA SER A 220 -25.75 0.58 8.21
C SER A 220 -25.69 0.28 9.70
N ALA A 221 -25.98 -0.94 10.09
CA ALA A 221 -25.90 -1.35 11.49
C ALA A 221 -24.47 -1.25 12.05
N ASP A 222 -23.48 -1.54 11.22
CA ASP A 222 -22.06 -1.65 11.53
C ASP A 222 -21.20 -0.53 10.93
N ARG A 223 -21.80 0.44 10.17
CA ARG A 223 -21.07 1.47 9.43
C ARG A 223 -21.60 2.86 9.72
N TYR A 224 -20.66 3.78 9.94
CA TYR A 224 -20.92 5.21 10.12
C TYR A 224 -19.97 6.03 9.25
N VAL A 225 -20.36 7.28 8.97
CA VAL A 225 -19.52 8.29 8.32
C VAL A 225 -19.57 9.55 9.15
N PHE A 226 -18.44 10.20 9.32
CA PHE A 226 -18.38 11.51 9.95
C PHE A 226 -17.71 12.55 9.06
N PHE A 227 -18.08 13.80 9.30
CA PHE A 227 -17.49 14.97 8.63
C PHE A 227 -17.01 15.93 9.71
N THR A 228 -15.81 16.45 9.54
CA THR A 228 -15.21 17.44 10.43
C THR A 228 -14.17 18.28 9.69
N ASN A 229 -13.34 19.03 10.40
CA ASN A 229 -12.23 19.80 9.87
C ASN A 229 -10.88 19.24 10.32
N TYR A 230 -9.79 19.75 9.70
CA TYR A 230 -8.44 19.27 9.99
C TYR A 230 -7.98 19.57 11.42
N GLN A 231 -8.45 20.66 12.05
CA GLN A 231 -8.12 20.98 13.44
C GLN A 231 -8.53 19.85 14.38
N VAL A 232 -9.80 19.40 14.30
CA VAL A 232 -10.30 18.27 15.10
C VAL A 232 -9.53 16.99 14.80
N LEU A 233 -9.24 16.72 13.51
CA LEU A 233 -8.44 15.57 13.13
C LEU A 233 -7.02 15.63 13.70
N SER A 234 -6.38 16.80 13.64
CA SER A 234 -5.03 17.03 14.20
C SER A 234 -4.99 16.73 15.69
N ASP A 235 -6.01 17.15 16.43
CA ASP A 235 -6.09 16.87 17.87
C ASP A 235 -6.29 15.37 18.15
N LEU A 236 -7.13 14.68 17.37
CA LEU A 236 -7.28 13.22 17.45
C LEU A 236 -5.97 12.47 17.12
N MET A 237 -5.21 12.96 16.14
CA MET A 237 -3.90 12.37 15.80
C MET A 237 -2.87 12.59 16.92
N LYS A 238 -2.83 13.77 17.57
CA LYS A 238 -1.97 14.05 18.73
C LYS A 238 -2.28 13.12 19.90
N GLU A 239 -3.54 12.81 20.11
CA GLU A 239 -4.02 11.85 21.11
C GLU A 239 -3.85 10.39 20.67
N HIS A 240 -3.31 10.13 19.50
CA HIS A 240 -3.21 8.78 18.90
C HIS A 240 -4.55 8.03 18.82
N PHE A 241 -5.68 8.76 18.72
CA PHE A 241 -7.05 8.23 18.75
C PHE A 241 -7.40 7.44 20.02
N THR A 242 -6.65 7.57 21.09
CA THR A 242 -6.87 6.79 22.33
C THR A 242 -8.23 7.06 22.95
N THR A 243 -8.68 8.31 22.97
CA THR A 243 -10.02 8.69 23.49
C THR A 243 -11.17 8.10 22.68
N LEU A 244 -10.97 7.72 21.43
CA LEU A 244 -12.00 7.07 20.61
C LEU A 244 -11.88 5.54 20.67
N LEU A 245 -10.72 4.99 20.33
CA LEU A 245 -10.52 3.55 20.21
C LEU A 245 -10.54 2.84 21.56
N ASP A 246 -9.75 3.34 22.53
CA ASP A 246 -9.60 2.68 23.82
C ASP A 246 -10.86 2.84 24.68
N ASP A 247 -11.49 4.01 24.65
CA ASP A 247 -12.70 4.24 25.45
C ASP A 247 -13.89 3.46 24.89
N PHE A 248 -14.03 3.39 23.55
CA PHE A 248 -15.05 2.50 22.96
C PHE A 248 -14.86 1.05 23.42
N ARG A 249 -13.64 0.54 23.33
CA ARG A 249 -13.29 -0.83 23.73
C ARG A 249 -13.57 -1.09 25.21
N LYS A 250 -13.21 -0.16 26.09
CA LYS A 250 -13.51 -0.25 27.54
C LYS A 250 -15.00 -0.27 27.82
N HIS A 251 -15.77 0.59 27.17
CA HIS A 251 -17.23 0.64 27.33
C HIS A 251 -17.89 -0.64 26.79
N ALA A 252 -17.45 -1.13 25.60
CA ALA A 252 -17.93 -2.39 25.05
C ALA A 252 -17.62 -3.57 25.99
N ALA A 253 -16.41 -3.63 26.53
CA ALA A 253 -16.02 -4.66 27.51
C ALA A 253 -16.86 -4.59 28.80
N GLY A 254 -17.24 -3.38 29.25
CA GLY A 254 -18.18 -3.18 30.37
C GLY A 254 -19.56 -3.81 30.12
N GLU A 255 -20.04 -3.77 28.89
CA GLU A 255 -21.27 -4.46 28.44
C GLU A 255 -21.03 -5.94 28.05
N LYS A 256 -19.83 -6.47 28.30
CA LYS A 256 -19.37 -7.85 27.92
C LYS A 256 -19.41 -8.11 26.40
N LEU A 257 -19.18 -7.09 25.60
CA LEU A 257 -19.14 -7.16 24.14
C LEU A 257 -17.68 -7.10 23.66
N SER A 258 -17.32 -8.00 22.75
CA SER A 258 -16.00 -7.99 22.08
C SER A 258 -16.06 -7.17 20.79
N LEU A 259 -16.33 -5.87 20.92
CA LEU A 259 -16.41 -4.92 19.80
C LEU A 259 -15.23 -3.95 19.85
N SER A 260 -14.72 -3.57 18.67
CA SER A 260 -13.77 -2.47 18.50
C SER A 260 -14.15 -1.60 17.30
N LEU A 261 -13.40 -0.54 17.07
CA LEU A 261 -13.63 0.39 15.97
C LEU A 261 -12.47 0.35 14.98
N SER A 262 -12.81 0.34 13.70
CA SER A 262 -11.87 0.63 12.62
C SER A 262 -12.26 1.91 11.92
N LEU A 263 -11.29 2.80 11.67
CA LEU A 263 -11.51 4.10 11.04
C LEU A 263 -10.63 4.25 9.80
N GLY A 264 -11.23 4.75 8.73
CA GLY A 264 -10.50 5.24 7.57
C GLY A 264 -10.81 6.71 7.37
N ILE A 265 -9.80 7.55 7.41
CA ILE A 265 -9.94 9.01 7.43
C ILE A 265 -9.11 9.60 6.29
N SER A 266 -9.68 10.58 5.60
CA SER A 266 -8.96 11.38 4.61
C SER A 266 -9.34 12.84 4.72
N TYR A 267 -8.41 13.72 4.32
CA TYR A 267 -8.56 15.17 4.32
C TYR A 267 -7.83 15.78 3.12
N GLY A 268 -8.18 17.00 2.77
CA GLY A 268 -7.52 17.73 1.66
C GLY A 268 -8.34 18.91 1.17
N VAL A 269 -7.85 19.56 0.11
CA VAL A 269 -8.48 20.73 -0.50
C VAL A 269 -9.19 20.41 -1.82
N VAL A 270 -9.21 19.15 -2.21
CA VAL A 270 -9.82 18.66 -3.45
C VAL A 270 -11.29 18.29 -3.28
N ASP A 271 -11.89 17.75 -4.33
CA ASP A 271 -13.27 17.28 -4.38
C ASP A 271 -13.62 16.33 -3.21
N TYR A 272 -14.73 16.58 -2.55
CA TYR A 272 -15.25 15.74 -1.46
C TYR A 272 -15.45 14.28 -1.84
N THR A 273 -15.76 14.00 -3.11
CA THR A 273 -15.91 12.63 -3.63
C THR A 273 -14.56 11.88 -3.58
N ALA A 274 -13.48 12.56 -3.93
CA ALA A 274 -12.14 11.99 -3.88
C ALA A 274 -11.70 11.73 -2.42
N ILE A 275 -11.94 12.71 -1.51
CA ILE A 275 -11.66 12.56 -0.08
C ILE A 275 -12.45 11.37 0.49
N GLY A 276 -13.74 11.25 0.16
CA GLY A 276 -14.59 10.16 0.61
C GLY A 276 -14.14 8.79 0.12
N LYS A 277 -13.73 8.68 -1.15
CA LYS A 277 -13.17 7.42 -1.70
C LYS A 277 -11.88 7.02 -0.97
N THR A 278 -10.99 7.99 -0.75
CA THR A 278 -9.75 7.73 -0.01
C THR A 278 -10.02 7.32 1.44
N ALA A 279 -11.01 7.92 2.11
CA ALA A 279 -11.43 7.53 3.45
C ALA A 279 -11.95 6.08 3.49
N LEU A 280 -12.76 5.66 2.51
CA LEU A 280 -13.24 4.28 2.40
C LEU A 280 -12.08 3.30 2.15
N ASN A 281 -11.15 3.62 1.26
CA ASN A 281 -9.97 2.80 1.02
C ASN A 281 -9.10 2.67 2.29
N ASN A 282 -8.93 3.75 3.05
CA ASN A 282 -8.22 3.73 4.32
C ASN A 282 -8.93 2.88 5.38
N LEU A 283 -10.26 2.86 5.39
CA LEU A 283 -11.03 1.96 6.25
C LEU A 283 -10.79 0.48 5.88
N GLU A 284 -10.77 0.16 4.59
CA GLU A 284 -10.43 -1.19 4.13
C GLU A 284 -9.02 -1.59 4.57
N LEU A 285 -8.04 -0.68 4.47
CA LEU A 285 -6.68 -0.91 5.00
C LEU A 285 -6.68 -1.19 6.51
N ALA A 286 -7.45 -0.43 7.29
CA ALA A 286 -7.59 -0.67 8.74
C ALA A 286 -8.13 -2.07 9.03
N LEU A 287 -9.20 -2.48 8.33
CA LEU A 287 -9.84 -3.78 8.49
C LEU A 287 -8.93 -4.94 8.07
N ILE A 288 -8.22 -4.81 6.94
CA ILE A 288 -7.28 -5.83 6.45
C ILE A 288 -6.15 -6.08 7.45
N ARG A 289 -5.66 -5.03 8.11
CA ARG A 289 -4.59 -5.13 9.13
C ARG A 289 -5.05 -5.73 10.47
N GLY A 290 -6.30 -6.08 10.60
CA GLY A 290 -6.86 -6.73 11.80
C GLY A 290 -7.87 -5.89 12.58
N GLY A 291 -8.19 -4.69 12.13
CA GLY A 291 -9.14 -3.78 12.79
C GLY A 291 -8.53 -3.07 14.01
N ASP A 292 -9.39 -2.47 14.84
CA ASP A 292 -9.04 -1.75 16.08
C ASP A 292 -8.01 -0.64 15.87
N GLN A 293 -8.14 0.11 14.79
CA GLN A 293 -7.17 1.14 14.40
C GLN A 293 -7.79 2.24 13.53
N ALA A 294 -7.11 3.38 13.48
CA ALA A 294 -7.41 4.45 12.55
C ALA A 294 -6.30 4.58 11.49
N VAL A 295 -6.69 4.70 10.24
CA VAL A 295 -5.80 4.97 9.11
C VAL A 295 -6.13 6.34 8.55
N VAL A 296 -5.16 7.25 8.57
CA VAL A 296 -5.30 8.63 8.11
C VAL A 296 -4.38 8.87 6.92
N ARG A 297 -4.91 9.47 5.86
CA ARG A 297 -4.13 9.86 4.68
C ARG A 297 -4.66 11.16 4.07
N GLU A 298 -3.75 12.07 3.74
CA GLU A 298 -4.08 13.25 2.94
C GLU A 298 -4.46 12.83 1.51
N ASN A 299 -5.46 13.49 0.93
CA ASN A 299 -5.88 13.17 -0.43
C ASN A 299 -5.03 13.94 -1.45
N GLU A 300 -3.75 13.60 -1.50
CA GLU A 300 -2.76 14.07 -2.46
C GLU A 300 -2.03 12.88 -3.10
N ASP A 301 -1.53 13.07 -4.30
CA ASP A 301 -0.72 12.07 -4.99
C ASP A 301 0.53 11.73 -4.15
N MET A 302 0.83 10.45 -3.98
CA MET A 302 1.98 9.94 -3.20
C MET A 302 1.90 10.16 -1.67
N ALA A 303 0.80 10.67 -1.11
CA ALA A 303 0.65 10.80 0.34
C ALA A 303 0.68 9.43 1.03
N ARG A 304 1.48 9.32 2.09
CA ARG A 304 1.59 8.07 2.87
C ARG A 304 0.49 7.99 3.91
N ALA A 305 -0.07 6.79 4.09
CA ALA A 305 -1.00 6.52 5.17
C ALA A 305 -0.27 6.49 6.54
N VAL A 306 -0.89 7.11 7.54
CA VAL A 306 -0.45 7.07 8.94
C VAL A 306 -1.41 6.20 9.73
N TYR A 307 -0.88 5.34 10.60
CA TYR A 307 -1.63 4.33 11.34
C TYR A 307 -1.61 4.63 12.83
N PHE A 308 -2.76 4.53 13.50
CA PHE A 308 -2.93 4.73 14.93
C PHE A 308 -3.70 3.55 15.54
N GLY A 309 -3.29 3.04 16.69
CA GLY A 309 -3.88 1.85 17.29
C GLY A 309 -3.29 0.54 16.74
N GLY A 310 -4.04 -0.56 16.82
CA GLY A 310 -3.59 -1.88 16.35
C GLY A 310 -2.60 -2.58 17.29
N ASN A 311 -2.36 -2.04 18.49
CA ASN A 311 -1.41 -2.58 19.48
C ASN A 311 -2.06 -3.60 20.44
N SER A 312 -3.36 -3.83 20.31
CA SER A 312 -4.00 -4.85 21.11
C SER A 312 -3.60 -6.22 20.57
N GLU A 313 -3.06 -7.10 21.45
CA GLU A 313 -3.04 -8.55 21.24
C GLU A 313 -4.49 -9.11 21.21
N SER A 314 -5.44 -8.36 20.64
CA SER A 314 -6.73 -8.90 20.33
C SER A 314 -6.45 -10.06 19.40
N ARG A 315 -6.73 -11.30 19.85
CA ARG A 315 -6.89 -12.45 18.98
C ARG A 315 -7.54 -11.90 17.73
N VAL A 316 -6.86 -12.02 16.59
CA VAL A 316 -7.40 -11.62 15.28
C VAL A 316 -8.69 -12.40 15.14
N VAL A 317 -9.79 -11.79 15.58
CA VAL A 317 -11.10 -12.42 15.46
C VAL A 317 -11.38 -12.40 13.98
N LYS A 318 -11.62 -13.57 13.41
CA LYS A 318 -11.97 -13.75 12.01
C LYS A 318 -13.29 -13.02 11.73
N SER A 319 -13.21 -11.72 11.46
CA SER A 319 -14.38 -10.88 11.25
C SER A 319 -14.85 -11.00 9.79
N ARG A 320 -16.13 -11.26 9.59
CA ARG A 320 -16.78 -11.20 8.26
C ARG A 320 -16.56 -9.84 7.59
N THR A 321 -16.49 -8.78 8.38
CA THR A 321 -16.21 -7.41 7.92
C THR A 321 -14.81 -7.30 7.28
N ARG A 322 -13.80 -7.94 7.90
CA ARG A 322 -12.44 -7.99 7.33
C ARG A 322 -12.42 -8.74 6.00
N VAL A 323 -13.04 -9.91 5.93
CA VAL A 323 -13.05 -10.70 4.68
C VAL A 323 -13.81 -9.96 3.57
N ARG A 324 -14.91 -9.25 3.90
CA ARG A 324 -15.63 -8.40 2.94
C ARG A 324 -14.75 -7.28 2.40
N ALA A 325 -13.96 -6.62 3.25
CA ALA A 325 -13.02 -5.58 2.83
C ALA A 325 -11.91 -6.15 1.92
N ILE A 326 -11.37 -7.33 2.26
CA ILE A 326 -10.39 -8.05 1.44
C ILE A 326 -10.98 -8.41 0.08
N SER A 327 -12.21 -8.93 0.03
CA SER A 327 -12.91 -9.26 -1.21
C SER A 327 -13.12 -8.02 -2.10
N SER A 328 -13.53 -6.89 -1.50
CA SER A 328 -13.70 -5.62 -2.20
C SER A 328 -12.38 -5.10 -2.78
N MET A 329 -11.31 -5.12 -1.98
CA MET A 329 -9.99 -4.67 -2.41
C MET A 329 -9.40 -5.59 -3.49
N LEU A 330 -9.49 -6.91 -3.32
CA LEU A 330 -9.05 -7.87 -4.35
C LEU A 330 -9.79 -7.66 -5.65
N LYS A 331 -11.11 -7.41 -5.60
CA LYS A 331 -11.91 -7.08 -6.77
C LYS A 331 -11.37 -5.84 -7.51
N THR A 332 -11.03 -4.78 -6.78
CA THR A 332 -10.48 -3.56 -7.37
C THR A 332 -9.13 -3.84 -8.05
N ILE A 333 -8.23 -4.55 -7.36
CA ILE A 333 -6.90 -4.91 -7.88
C ILE A 333 -7.02 -5.78 -9.15
N VAL A 334 -7.90 -6.77 -9.13
CA VAL A 334 -8.16 -7.65 -10.28
C VAL A 334 -8.73 -6.88 -11.47
N LEU A 335 -9.65 -5.91 -11.23
CA LEU A 335 -10.21 -5.07 -12.29
C LEU A 335 -9.19 -4.13 -12.94
N GLU A 336 -8.14 -3.74 -12.23
CA GLU A 336 -7.06 -2.89 -12.73
C GLU A 336 -5.98 -3.66 -13.51
N ALA A 337 -5.99 -5.00 -13.44
CA ALA A 337 -5.07 -5.84 -14.19
C ALA A 337 -5.66 -6.27 -15.53
N ASP A 338 -4.82 -6.47 -16.54
CA ASP A 338 -5.23 -7.01 -17.85
C ASP A 338 -5.37 -8.52 -17.79
N GLN A 339 -4.47 -9.19 -17.07
CA GLN A 339 -4.44 -10.63 -16.86
C GLN A 339 -4.10 -10.96 -15.41
N VAL A 340 -4.58 -12.10 -14.91
CA VAL A 340 -4.31 -12.59 -13.57
C VAL A 340 -3.65 -13.97 -13.65
N PHE A 341 -2.49 -14.12 -13.03
CA PHE A 341 -1.80 -15.41 -12.89
C PHE A 341 -1.84 -15.83 -11.43
N ILE A 342 -2.20 -17.08 -11.18
CA ILE A 342 -2.33 -17.64 -9.84
C ILE A 342 -1.33 -18.78 -9.70
N VAL A 343 -0.49 -18.69 -8.67
CA VAL A 343 0.58 -19.66 -8.41
C VAL A 343 0.48 -20.19 -6.98
N GLY A 344 0.59 -21.50 -6.83
CA GLY A 344 0.86 -22.14 -5.55
C GLY A 344 2.36 -22.18 -5.24
N HIS A 345 2.73 -22.89 -4.16
CA HIS A 345 4.13 -23.14 -3.82
C HIS A 345 4.80 -24.15 -4.78
N ARG A 346 6.12 -24.29 -4.68
CA ARG A 346 6.97 -25.04 -5.64
C ARG A 346 6.56 -26.50 -5.82
N PHE A 347 6.11 -27.18 -4.82
CA PHE A 347 5.56 -28.54 -4.88
C PHE A 347 4.11 -28.47 -4.39
N PRO A 348 3.18 -27.99 -5.24
CA PRO A 348 1.83 -27.68 -4.81
C PRO A 348 1.13 -28.93 -4.31
N ASP A 349 0.37 -28.77 -3.25
CA ASP A 349 -0.58 -29.76 -2.76
C ASP A 349 -2.01 -29.43 -3.19
N MET A 350 -2.96 -30.18 -2.68
CA MET A 350 -4.37 -29.96 -3.04
C MET A 350 -4.94 -28.66 -2.50
N ASP A 351 -4.39 -28.09 -1.40
CA ASP A 351 -4.83 -26.80 -0.89
C ASP A 351 -4.41 -25.65 -1.81
N ALA A 352 -3.15 -25.65 -2.25
CA ALA A 352 -2.66 -24.69 -3.23
C ALA A 352 -3.48 -24.70 -4.53
N LEU A 353 -3.84 -25.89 -5.04
CA LEU A 353 -4.67 -26.02 -6.25
C LEU A 353 -6.13 -25.63 -6.00
N GLY A 354 -6.68 -26.00 -4.84
CA GLY A 354 -8.02 -25.63 -4.43
C GLY A 354 -8.19 -24.13 -4.31
N ALA A 355 -7.28 -23.46 -3.61
CA ALA A 355 -7.23 -22.00 -3.51
C ALA A 355 -7.08 -21.34 -4.88
N SER A 356 -6.22 -21.89 -5.76
CA SER A 356 -6.04 -21.40 -7.13
C SER A 356 -7.33 -21.47 -7.93
N ALA A 357 -8.08 -22.58 -7.86
CA ALA A 357 -9.36 -22.75 -8.57
C ALA A 357 -10.41 -21.73 -8.09
N VAL A 358 -10.51 -21.51 -6.77
CA VAL A 358 -11.45 -20.54 -6.20
C VAL A 358 -11.09 -19.10 -6.61
N ILE A 359 -9.81 -18.72 -6.56
CA ILE A 359 -9.36 -17.37 -6.94
C ILE A 359 -9.49 -17.13 -8.45
N ARG A 360 -9.25 -18.16 -9.28
CA ARG A 360 -9.54 -18.09 -10.72
C ARG A 360 -11.03 -17.79 -10.96
N ASN A 361 -11.91 -18.50 -10.28
CA ASN A 361 -13.36 -18.26 -10.38
C ASN A 361 -13.73 -16.84 -9.90
N PHE A 362 -13.11 -16.37 -8.82
CA PHE A 362 -13.27 -15.01 -8.34
C PHE A 362 -12.95 -13.97 -9.42
N ALA A 363 -11.81 -14.11 -10.10
CA ALA A 363 -11.39 -13.20 -11.16
C ALA A 363 -12.31 -13.28 -12.39
N ALA A 364 -12.71 -14.49 -12.80
CA ALA A 364 -13.67 -14.70 -13.88
C ALA A 364 -15.03 -14.06 -13.59
N ALA A 365 -15.51 -14.12 -12.34
CA ALA A 365 -16.78 -13.51 -11.93
C ALA A 365 -16.77 -11.97 -11.98
N VAL A 366 -15.60 -11.33 -11.93
CA VAL A 366 -15.45 -9.88 -12.17
C VAL A 366 -15.12 -9.54 -13.63
N GLY A 367 -15.07 -10.54 -14.51
CA GLY A 367 -14.87 -10.36 -15.95
C GLY A 367 -13.39 -10.21 -16.34
N ARG A 368 -12.48 -10.80 -15.57
CA ARG A 368 -11.04 -10.84 -15.88
C ARG A 368 -10.57 -12.26 -16.18
N GLU A 369 -9.72 -12.40 -17.20
CA GLU A 369 -9.04 -13.65 -17.48
C GLU A 369 -8.05 -14.00 -16.38
N ALA A 370 -8.14 -15.22 -15.87
CA ALA A 370 -7.27 -15.71 -14.82
C ALA A 370 -6.78 -17.12 -15.12
N PHE A 371 -5.51 -17.38 -14.82
CA PHE A 371 -4.81 -18.60 -15.19
C PHE A 371 -4.21 -19.24 -13.95
N ILE A 372 -4.50 -20.54 -13.76
CA ILE A 372 -3.82 -21.40 -12.79
C ILE A 372 -2.50 -21.84 -13.44
N VAL A 373 -1.38 -21.54 -12.80
CA VAL A 373 -0.06 -21.86 -13.36
C VAL A 373 0.58 -23.01 -12.59
N TYR A 374 1.09 -23.99 -13.30
CA TYR A 374 1.74 -25.16 -12.71
C TYR A 374 3.05 -25.53 -13.43
N ASN A 375 3.90 -26.30 -12.74
CA ASN A 375 5.09 -26.94 -13.32
C ASN A 375 4.91 -28.46 -13.21
N GLU A 376 4.89 -29.15 -14.35
CA GLU A 376 4.63 -30.59 -14.45
C GLU A 376 5.63 -31.44 -13.64
N ASP A 377 6.89 -30.99 -13.60
CA ASP A 377 7.98 -31.69 -12.89
C ASP A 377 7.86 -31.59 -11.36
N GLN A 378 6.94 -30.76 -10.87
CA GLN A 378 6.74 -30.49 -9.43
C GLN A 378 5.42 -31.06 -8.90
N LEU A 379 4.61 -31.67 -9.77
CA LEU A 379 3.32 -32.24 -9.36
C LEU A 379 3.51 -33.62 -8.70
N GLN A 380 2.74 -33.84 -7.64
CA GLN A 380 2.54 -35.15 -7.03
C GLN A 380 1.35 -35.87 -7.71
N ASP A 381 1.11 -37.12 -7.39
CA ASP A 381 0.08 -37.93 -8.07
C ASP A 381 -1.33 -37.37 -7.89
N ASP A 382 -1.68 -36.89 -6.72
CA ASP A 382 -2.97 -36.26 -6.42
C ASP A 382 -3.14 -34.93 -7.15
N THR A 383 -2.13 -34.05 -7.09
CA THR A 383 -2.15 -32.76 -7.80
C THR A 383 -2.10 -32.93 -9.32
N LYS A 384 -1.42 -33.98 -9.82
CA LYS A 384 -1.45 -34.33 -11.22
C LYS A 384 -2.85 -34.76 -11.67
N ARG A 385 -3.54 -35.60 -10.86
CA ARG A 385 -4.95 -35.95 -11.15
C ARG A 385 -5.86 -34.72 -11.14
N ALA A 386 -5.62 -33.76 -10.23
CA ALA A 386 -6.39 -32.53 -10.18
C ALA A 386 -6.16 -31.64 -11.42
N ILE A 387 -4.91 -31.44 -11.84
CA ILE A 387 -4.57 -30.71 -13.06
C ILE A 387 -5.16 -31.40 -14.30
N ASP A 388 -5.08 -32.74 -14.39
CA ASP A 388 -5.69 -33.50 -15.47
C ASP A 388 -7.22 -33.38 -15.51
N ALA A 389 -7.88 -33.33 -14.33
CA ALA A 389 -9.31 -33.11 -14.24
C ALA A 389 -9.72 -31.69 -14.66
N LEU A 390 -8.97 -30.66 -14.22
CA LEU A 390 -9.20 -29.27 -14.62
C LEU A 390 -8.98 -29.09 -16.15
N ASN A 391 -7.94 -29.70 -16.72
CA ASN A 391 -7.66 -29.66 -18.16
C ASN A 391 -8.68 -30.41 -19.05
N LYS A 392 -9.47 -31.32 -18.48
CA LYS A 392 -10.55 -32.01 -19.20
C LYS A 392 -11.86 -31.26 -19.22
N ASP A 393 -12.02 -30.24 -18.40
CA ASP A 393 -13.20 -29.39 -18.39
C ASP A 393 -13.11 -28.36 -19.53
N GLU A 394 -14.11 -28.34 -20.41
CA GLU A 394 -14.14 -27.47 -21.59
C GLU A 394 -14.10 -25.97 -21.24
N ASN A 395 -14.54 -25.60 -20.04
CA ASN A 395 -14.54 -24.19 -19.56
C ASN A 395 -13.21 -23.79 -18.92
N LEU A 396 -12.35 -24.74 -18.59
CA LEU A 396 -11.12 -24.51 -17.82
C LEU A 396 -9.84 -24.78 -18.61
N PHE A 397 -9.92 -25.56 -19.69
CA PHE A 397 -8.76 -26.00 -20.47
C PHE A 397 -7.79 -24.87 -20.83
N ASP A 398 -8.31 -23.73 -21.29
CA ASP A 398 -7.48 -22.57 -21.67
C ASP A 398 -6.98 -21.75 -20.46
N HIS A 399 -7.44 -22.07 -19.25
CA HIS A 399 -7.14 -21.34 -18.02
C HIS A 399 -6.17 -22.09 -17.07
N VAL A 400 -5.68 -23.25 -17.46
CA VAL A 400 -4.71 -24.06 -16.69
C VAL A 400 -3.42 -24.17 -17.51
N LEU A 401 -2.41 -23.41 -17.12
CA LEU A 401 -1.21 -23.19 -17.94
C LEU A 401 0.04 -23.80 -17.33
N ARG A 402 0.84 -24.47 -18.16
CA ARG A 402 2.22 -24.78 -17.79
C ARG A 402 3.03 -23.49 -17.64
N ILE A 403 3.97 -23.45 -16.71
CA ILE A 403 4.81 -22.28 -16.43
C ILE A 403 5.46 -21.67 -17.69
N ASN A 404 5.94 -22.49 -18.62
CA ASN A 404 6.56 -22.02 -19.86
C ASN A 404 5.56 -21.33 -20.81
N SER A 405 4.29 -21.71 -20.78
CA SER A 405 3.22 -21.07 -21.53
C SER A 405 2.80 -19.76 -20.86
N ALA A 406 2.69 -19.75 -19.54
CA ALA A 406 2.39 -18.55 -18.76
C ALA A 406 3.46 -17.46 -18.94
N LYS A 407 4.76 -17.81 -18.92
CA LYS A 407 5.87 -16.87 -19.20
C LYS A 407 5.75 -16.20 -20.56
N LYS A 408 5.29 -16.93 -21.59
CA LYS A 408 5.12 -16.39 -22.95
C LYS A 408 3.87 -15.53 -23.12
N MET A 409 2.84 -15.82 -22.35
CA MET A 409 1.52 -15.20 -22.46
C MET A 409 1.39 -13.91 -21.65
N LYS A 410 2.24 -13.76 -20.62
CA LYS A 410 2.22 -12.62 -19.70
C LYS A 410 2.40 -11.29 -20.44
N VAL A 411 1.54 -10.31 -20.14
CA VAL A 411 1.64 -8.90 -20.58
C VAL A 411 2.13 -8.01 -19.44
N GLU A 412 2.48 -6.76 -19.75
CA GLU A 412 3.10 -5.81 -18.81
C GLU A 412 2.21 -5.57 -17.58
N ASN A 413 0.92 -5.26 -17.78
CA ASN A 413 -0.02 -4.99 -16.68
C ASN A 413 -0.69 -6.27 -16.15
N SER A 414 0.11 -7.30 -15.84
CA SER A 414 -0.38 -8.56 -15.26
C SER A 414 -0.26 -8.57 -13.75
N LEU A 415 -1.21 -9.23 -13.09
CA LEU A 415 -1.25 -9.46 -11.64
C LEU A 415 -0.83 -10.88 -11.32
N LEU A 416 0.06 -11.05 -10.33
CA LEU A 416 0.37 -12.34 -9.72
C LEU A 416 -0.37 -12.48 -8.40
N ILE A 417 -1.09 -13.59 -8.21
CA ILE A 417 -1.69 -13.97 -6.93
C ILE A 417 -0.99 -15.23 -6.43
N MET A 418 -0.28 -15.09 -5.34
CA MET A 418 0.36 -16.20 -4.62
C MET A 418 -0.64 -16.77 -3.63
N VAL A 419 -0.92 -18.06 -3.71
CA VAL A 419 -1.84 -18.77 -2.80
C VAL A 419 -1.10 -19.87 -2.06
N ASP A 420 -1.47 -20.09 -0.80
CA ASP A 420 -0.94 -21.13 0.08
C ASP A 420 0.57 -21.03 0.32
N HIS A 421 1.15 -19.91 0.07
CA HIS A 421 2.52 -19.57 0.47
C HIS A 421 2.75 -18.07 0.41
N SER A 422 3.66 -17.61 1.25
CA SER A 422 4.09 -16.22 1.30
C SER A 422 5.60 -16.05 1.10
N LYS A 423 6.37 -17.15 1.12
CA LYS A 423 7.82 -17.13 0.93
C LYS A 423 8.18 -17.11 -0.55
N ILE A 424 9.02 -16.15 -0.95
CA ILE A 424 9.52 -16.02 -2.34
C ILE A 424 10.31 -17.26 -2.74
N SER A 425 11.13 -17.80 -1.85
CA SER A 425 11.94 -19.01 -2.08
C SER A 425 11.11 -20.28 -2.32
N ARG A 426 9.85 -20.29 -1.87
CA ARG A 426 8.90 -21.40 -2.05
C ARG A 426 7.99 -21.24 -3.26
N THR A 427 8.03 -20.11 -3.96
CA THR A 427 7.17 -19.90 -5.13
C THR A 427 7.46 -20.92 -6.23
N LEU A 428 6.47 -21.17 -7.06
CA LEU A 428 6.52 -22.11 -8.19
C LEU A 428 7.77 -21.92 -9.08
N ASP A 429 8.07 -20.66 -9.42
CA ASP A 429 9.20 -20.27 -10.26
C ASP A 429 9.61 -18.84 -9.90
N LYS A 430 10.85 -18.67 -9.43
CA LYS A 430 11.33 -17.38 -8.92
C LYS A 430 11.45 -16.32 -10.03
N GLU A 431 11.92 -16.72 -11.22
CA GLU A 431 12.07 -15.82 -12.37
C GLU A 431 10.68 -15.30 -12.83
N PHE A 432 9.68 -16.18 -12.83
CA PHE A 432 8.31 -15.79 -13.14
C PHE A 432 7.77 -14.78 -12.11
N TYR A 433 7.97 -15.04 -10.81
CA TYR A 433 7.60 -14.10 -9.75
C TYR A 433 8.27 -12.73 -9.94
N GLU A 434 9.58 -12.69 -10.15
CA GLU A 434 10.37 -11.46 -10.33
C GLU A 434 9.95 -10.63 -11.56
N SER A 435 9.23 -11.24 -12.49
CA SER A 435 8.71 -10.56 -13.68
C SER A 435 7.44 -9.71 -13.40
N PHE A 436 6.86 -9.77 -12.20
CA PHE A 436 5.64 -9.04 -11.84
C PHE A 436 5.92 -7.86 -10.93
N GLU A 437 5.32 -6.71 -11.24
CA GLU A 437 5.29 -5.54 -10.35
C GLU A 437 4.12 -5.58 -9.37
N LYS A 438 3.03 -6.28 -9.76
CA LYS A 438 1.79 -6.38 -8.99
C LYS A 438 1.65 -7.77 -8.39
N VAL A 439 1.72 -7.85 -7.06
CA VAL A 439 1.65 -9.11 -6.33
C VAL A 439 0.59 -9.03 -5.24
N VAL A 440 -0.19 -10.10 -5.10
CA VAL A 440 -1.14 -10.35 -4.00
C VAL A 440 -0.75 -11.65 -3.32
N VAL A 441 -0.86 -11.70 -2.00
CA VAL A 441 -0.56 -12.91 -1.19
C VAL A 441 -1.80 -13.31 -0.39
N ILE A 442 -2.20 -14.58 -0.51
CA ILE A 442 -3.28 -15.22 0.26
C ILE A 442 -2.72 -16.52 0.86
N ASP A 443 -2.50 -16.56 2.16
CA ASP A 443 -1.77 -17.65 2.81
C ASP A 443 -2.27 -17.90 4.24
N HIS A 444 -2.31 -19.14 4.69
CA HIS A 444 -2.64 -19.51 6.06
C HIS A 444 -1.41 -19.85 6.92
N HIS A 445 -0.22 -19.82 6.36
CA HIS A 445 1.03 -20.02 7.08
C HIS A 445 1.47 -18.77 7.85
N ARG A 446 2.36 -18.94 8.83
CA ARG A 446 2.95 -17.79 9.54
C ARG A 446 3.88 -17.03 8.61
N ARG A 447 3.78 -15.70 8.67
CA ARG A 447 4.66 -14.81 7.92
C ARG A 447 6.11 -14.98 8.35
N ASP A 448 7.03 -14.96 7.37
CA ASP A 448 8.49 -15.03 7.54
C ASP A 448 9.15 -13.76 6.97
N GLU A 449 10.47 -13.63 7.15
CA GLU A 449 11.26 -12.52 6.58
C GLU A 449 11.38 -12.59 5.05
N ASP A 450 11.38 -13.80 4.48
CA ASP A 450 11.36 -14.05 3.03
C ASP A 450 9.94 -13.81 2.45
N PHE A 451 9.62 -12.53 2.21
CA PHE A 451 8.29 -12.07 1.86
C PHE A 451 8.34 -11.00 0.76
N PRO A 452 7.34 -10.88 -0.14
CA PRO A 452 7.28 -9.80 -1.13
C PRO A 452 7.40 -8.42 -0.48
N GLU A 453 8.28 -7.56 -1.02
CA GLU A 453 8.58 -6.25 -0.41
C GLU A 453 7.36 -5.31 -0.38
N ASN A 454 6.58 -5.24 -1.45
CA ASN A 454 5.47 -4.31 -1.61
C ASN A 454 4.23 -4.97 -2.27
N PRO A 455 3.61 -5.98 -1.64
CA PRO A 455 2.42 -6.58 -2.21
C PRO A 455 1.24 -5.59 -2.16
N LEU A 456 0.41 -5.59 -3.21
CA LEU A 456 -0.79 -4.74 -3.27
C LEU A 456 -1.82 -5.14 -2.22
N LEU A 457 -1.89 -6.44 -1.90
CA LEU A 457 -2.76 -7.00 -0.87
C LEU A 457 -2.03 -8.18 -0.21
N THR A 458 -2.12 -8.23 1.13
CA THR A 458 -1.66 -9.35 1.93
C THR A 458 -2.82 -9.84 2.80
N TYR A 459 -3.26 -11.07 2.59
CA TYR A 459 -4.21 -11.75 3.45
C TYR A 459 -3.58 -13.00 4.03
N ILE A 460 -3.11 -12.90 5.27
CA ILE A 460 -2.54 -14.02 6.04
C ILE A 460 -3.39 -14.25 7.27
N ASP A 461 -3.81 -15.50 7.49
CA ASP A 461 -4.56 -15.93 8.66
C ASP A 461 -4.15 -17.34 9.10
N SER A 462 -3.21 -17.42 10.02
CA SER A 462 -2.71 -18.72 10.54
C SER A 462 -3.72 -19.50 11.40
N ALA A 463 -4.90 -18.95 11.65
CA ALA A 463 -6.01 -19.64 12.30
C ALA A 463 -6.99 -20.26 11.29
N ALA A 464 -6.86 -19.99 9.99
CA ALA A 464 -7.60 -20.67 8.95
C ALA A 464 -7.16 -22.12 8.82
N SER A 465 -8.08 -23.00 8.45
CA SER A 465 -7.76 -24.42 8.27
C SER A 465 -6.93 -24.67 7.00
N SER A 466 -7.10 -23.81 5.99
CA SER A 466 -6.48 -23.92 4.67
C SER A 466 -6.53 -22.60 3.90
N ALA A 467 -5.67 -22.41 2.92
CA ALA A 467 -5.76 -21.28 2.00
C ALA A 467 -7.02 -21.34 1.14
N THR A 468 -7.52 -22.55 0.85
CA THR A 468 -8.79 -22.76 0.15
C THR A 468 -9.97 -22.24 0.98
N GLU A 469 -10.02 -22.50 2.32
CA GLU A 469 -11.05 -21.91 3.20
C GLU A 469 -11.07 -20.38 3.03
N MET A 470 -9.90 -19.75 3.11
CA MET A 470 -9.78 -18.30 2.97
C MET A 470 -10.22 -17.78 1.59
N ALA A 471 -9.85 -18.48 0.53
CA ALA A 471 -10.28 -18.14 -0.84
C ALA A 471 -11.80 -18.25 -1.00
N VAL A 472 -12.42 -19.29 -0.43
CA VAL A 472 -13.90 -19.47 -0.44
C VAL A 472 -14.57 -18.36 0.36
N GLU A 473 -14.06 -17.99 1.53
CA GLU A 473 -14.60 -16.85 2.29
C GLU A 473 -14.59 -15.55 1.46
N ILE A 474 -13.48 -15.26 0.75
CA ILE A 474 -13.38 -14.11 -0.16
C ILE A 474 -14.44 -14.18 -1.26
N LEU A 475 -14.60 -15.34 -1.89
CA LEU A 475 -15.57 -15.56 -2.97
C LEU A 475 -17.02 -15.35 -2.52
N GLN A 476 -17.37 -15.76 -1.31
CA GLN A 476 -18.71 -15.60 -0.73
C GLN A 476 -19.17 -14.14 -0.62
N PHE A 477 -18.24 -13.20 -0.40
CA PHE A 477 -18.54 -11.76 -0.30
C PHE A 477 -18.54 -11.05 -1.65
N GLN A 478 -18.19 -11.73 -2.72
CA GLN A 478 -18.34 -11.18 -4.04
C GLN A 478 -19.84 -11.16 -4.42
N ASN A 479 -20.33 -10.01 -4.89
CA ASN A 479 -21.66 -9.95 -5.50
C ASN A 479 -21.69 -10.96 -6.65
N ARG A 480 -22.63 -11.90 -6.59
CA ARG A 480 -22.77 -13.01 -7.54
C ARG A 480 -22.69 -12.49 -8.97
N GLY A 481 -21.53 -12.64 -9.59
CA GLY A 481 -21.32 -12.44 -11.00
C GLY A 481 -22.10 -13.49 -11.81
N LYS A 482 -22.04 -13.41 -13.11
CA LYS A 482 -22.72 -14.34 -14.03
C LYS A 482 -22.08 -15.75 -14.10
N THR A 483 -20.94 -15.97 -13.46
CA THR A 483 -20.18 -17.23 -13.51
C THR A 483 -20.29 -17.98 -12.18
N SER A 484 -20.80 -19.21 -12.24
CA SER A 484 -20.71 -20.20 -11.16
C SER A 484 -19.44 -21.00 -11.31
N MET A 485 -18.91 -21.54 -10.20
CA MET A 485 -17.82 -22.53 -10.26
C MET A 485 -18.28 -23.76 -11.06
N THR A 486 -17.34 -24.38 -11.78
CA THR A 486 -17.59 -25.72 -12.35
C THR A 486 -17.59 -26.76 -11.24
N SER A 487 -18.22 -27.92 -11.46
CA SER A 487 -18.19 -29.01 -10.49
C SER A 487 -16.77 -29.49 -10.19
N ILE A 488 -15.89 -29.44 -11.20
CA ILE A 488 -14.48 -29.79 -11.02
C ILE A 488 -13.73 -28.78 -10.15
N GLU A 489 -13.88 -27.48 -10.38
CA GLU A 489 -13.26 -26.44 -9.52
C GLU A 489 -13.72 -26.57 -8.06
N ALA A 490 -15.03 -26.71 -7.88
CA ALA A 490 -15.60 -26.86 -6.54
C ALA A 490 -15.11 -28.15 -5.86
N SER A 491 -14.93 -29.25 -6.62
CA SER A 491 -14.43 -30.51 -6.09
C SER A 491 -12.94 -30.46 -5.77
N VAL A 492 -12.13 -29.81 -6.59
CA VAL A 492 -10.70 -29.57 -6.31
C VAL A 492 -10.53 -28.70 -5.06
N ALA A 493 -11.34 -27.65 -4.93
CA ALA A 493 -11.35 -26.81 -3.74
C ALA A 493 -11.76 -27.59 -2.47
N LEU A 494 -12.81 -28.44 -2.55
CA LEU A 494 -13.22 -29.26 -1.41
C LEU A 494 -12.15 -30.30 -1.04
N ALA A 495 -11.44 -30.85 -2.04
CA ALA A 495 -10.32 -31.74 -1.80
C ALA A 495 -9.15 -31.02 -1.08
N GLY A 496 -8.87 -29.76 -1.42
CA GLY A 496 -7.87 -28.93 -0.73
C GLY A 496 -8.18 -28.77 0.76
N ILE A 497 -9.40 -28.33 1.11
CA ILE A 497 -9.83 -28.26 2.52
C ILE A 497 -9.71 -29.62 3.21
N SER A 498 -10.07 -30.71 2.53
CA SER A 498 -10.03 -32.07 3.10
C SER A 498 -8.61 -32.52 3.42
N VAL A 499 -7.62 -32.18 2.61
CA VAL A 499 -6.19 -32.55 2.84
C VAL A 499 -5.67 -31.85 4.08
N ASP A 500 -5.78 -30.54 4.18
CA ASP A 500 -5.22 -29.75 5.28
C ASP A 500 -5.91 -30.02 6.61
N THR A 501 -7.20 -30.31 6.55
CA THR A 501 -7.98 -30.66 7.74
C THR A 501 -7.92 -32.14 8.10
N LYS A 502 -7.18 -32.96 7.36
CA LYS A 502 -7.20 -34.43 7.49
C LYS A 502 -8.65 -34.94 7.54
N SER A 503 -9.42 -34.65 6.50
CA SER A 503 -10.83 -35.00 6.41
C SER A 503 -11.67 -34.44 7.58
N PHE A 504 -11.48 -33.15 7.87
CA PHE A 504 -12.20 -32.39 8.91
C PHE A 504 -11.92 -32.85 10.34
N THR A 505 -10.78 -33.49 10.61
CA THR A 505 -10.39 -33.96 11.96
C THR A 505 -9.37 -33.02 12.63
N LYS A 506 -8.65 -32.18 11.87
CA LYS A 506 -7.62 -31.28 12.40
C LYS A 506 -7.89 -29.83 11.97
N ALA A 507 -7.60 -28.85 12.84
CA ALA A 507 -7.70 -27.41 12.58
C ALA A 507 -9.06 -26.92 12.06
N THR A 508 -10.13 -27.71 12.23
CA THR A 508 -11.46 -27.45 11.69
C THR A 508 -12.23 -26.50 12.59
N THR A 509 -12.84 -25.49 11.98
CA THR A 509 -13.71 -24.50 12.64
C THR A 509 -15.10 -24.51 12.01
N SER A 510 -16.06 -23.75 12.56
CA SER A 510 -17.36 -23.52 11.91
C SER A 510 -17.23 -22.96 10.49
N LYS A 511 -16.26 -22.09 10.27
CA LYS A 511 -15.99 -21.48 8.95
C LYS A 511 -15.49 -22.50 7.93
N THR A 512 -14.71 -23.49 8.37
CA THR A 512 -14.28 -24.61 7.52
C THR A 512 -15.50 -25.39 6.99
N PHE A 513 -16.49 -25.65 7.87
CA PHE A 513 -17.74 -26.29 7.45
C PHE A 513 -18.61 -25.39 6.59
N ASP A 514 -18.64 -24.08 6.86
CA ASP A 514 -19.34 -23.10 6.01
C ASP A 514 -18.74 -23.07 4.60
N ALA A 515 -17.40 -23.06 4.49
CA ALA A 515 -16.69 -23.11 3.21
C ALA A 515 -16.97 -24.43 2.47
N ALA A 516 -16.90 -25.57 3.16
CA ALA A 516 -17.23 -26.89 2.58
C ALA A 516 -18.68 -26.96 2.13
N SER A 517 -19.63 -26.46 2.93
CA SER A 517 -21.05 -26.35 2.58
C SER A 517 -21.27 -25.48 1.33
N TYR A 518 -20.59 -24.33 1.25
CA TYR A 518 -20.63 -23.47 0.07
C TYR A 518 -20.13 -24.18 -1.18
N LEU A 519 -19.00 -24.89 -1.11
CA LEU A 519 -18.46 -25.66 -2.23
C LEU A 519 -19.42 -26.77 -2.68
N ARG A 520 -20.07 -27.44 -1.73
CA ARG A 520 -21.14 -28.42 -2.05
C ARG A 520 -22.31 -27.76 -2.80
N TYR A 521 -22.72 -26.58 -2.36
CA TYR A 521 -23.75 -25.80 -3.05
C TYR A 521 -23.32 -25.38 -4.47
N GLN A 522 -22.02 -25.11 -4.68
CA GLN A 522 -21.45 -24.80 -5.99
C GLN A 522 -21.29 -26.03 -6.89
N GLY A 523 -21.59 -27.23 -6.42
CA GLY A 523 -21.57 -28.46 -7.21
C GLY A 523 -20.37 -29.38 -6.99
N ALA A 524 -19.63 -29.20 -5.88
CA ALA A 524 -18.56 -30.15 -5.54
C ALA A 524 -19.11 -31.57 -5.42
N ASP A 525 -18.46 -32.54 -6.05
CA ASP A 525 -18.87 -33.95 -6.10
C ASP A 525 -17.94 -34.81 -5.25
N ASN A 526 -18.52 -35.57 -4.31
CA ASN A 526 -17.77 -36.46 -3.43
C ASN A 526 -17.02 -37.58 -4.18
N GLU A 527 -17.59 -38.09 -5.28
CA GLU A 527 -16.90 -39.12 -6.07
C GLU A 527 -15.64 -38.54 -6.73
N ILE A 528 -15.74 -37.29 -7.21
CA ILE A 528 -14.58 -36.59 -7.77
C ILE A 528 -13.54 -36.37 -6.67
N VAL A 529 -13.95 -35.85 -5.50
CA VAL A 529 -13.03 -35.64 -4.35
C VAL A 529 -12.33 -36.95 -3.97
N GLN A 530 -13.08 -38.06 -3.85
CA GLN A 530 -12.49 -39.36 -3.55
C GLN A 530 -11.47 -39.81 -4.64
N LYS A 531 -11.78 -39.61 -5.91
CA LYS A 531 -10.87 -39.95 -7.02
C LYS A 531 -9.61 -39.10 -7.00
N LEU A 532 -9.74 -37.80 -6.69
CA LEU A 532 -8.58 -36.89 -6.58
C LEU A 532 -7.66 -37.31 -5.43
N LEU A 533 -8.21 -37.65 -4.29
CA LEU A 533 -7.46 -38.02 -3.08
C LEU A 533 -7.12 -39.51 -2.97
N ALA A 534 -7.52 -40.32 -3.96
CA ALA A 534 -7.25 -41.76 -3.94
C ALA A 534 -5.74 -42.04 -3.89
N THR A 535 -5.34 -42.87 -2.97
CA THR A 535 -3.97 -43.42 -2.93
C THR A 535 -3.85 -44.55 -3.93
N ASP A 536 -2.81 -44.57 -4.72
CA ASP A 536 -2.55 -45.70 -5.62
C ASP A 536 -2.20 -46.97 -4.84
N PHE A 537 -2.40 -48.12 -5.47
CA PHE A 537 -2.30 -49.42 -4.76
C PHE A 537 -0.87 -49.72 -4.28
N GLU A 538 0.16 -49.30 -5.02
CA GLU A 538 1.55 -49.57 -4.64
C GLU A 538 1.96 -48.70 -3.43
N THR A 539 1.63 -47.42 -3.45
CA THR A 539 1.80 -46.52 -2.29
C THR A 539 1.02 -47.02 -1.08
N PHE A 540 -0.26 -47.44 -1.24
CA PHE A 540 -1.04 -48.04 -0.16
C PHE A 540 -0.35 -49.25 0.43
N LYS A 541 0.14 -50.17 -0.41
CA LYS A 541 0.86 -51.36 0.02
C LYS A 541 2.15 -51.03 0.76
N GLU A 542 2.89 -50.06 0.25
CA GLU A 542 4.14 -49.59 0.85
C GLU A 542 3.92 -48.96 2.23
N VAL A 543 2.95 -48.07 2.35
CA VAL A 543 2.54 -47.44 3.62
C VAL A 543 2.12 -48.51 4.63
N ASN A 544 1.22 -49.42 4.23
CA ASN A 544 0.75 -50.46 5.13
C ASN A 544 1.84 -51.46 5.54
N GLU A 545 2.82 -51.73 4.67
CA GLU A 545 3.98 -52.54 5.02
C GLU A 545 4.77 -51.95 6.20
N VAL A 546 4.99 -50.62 6.18
CA VAL A 546 5.66 -49.89 7.27
C VAL A 546 4.76 -49.83 8.52
N VAL A 547 3.47 -49.52 8.38
CA VAL A 547 2.52 -49.43 9.47
C VAL A 547 2.43 -50.76 10.24
N LEU A 548 2.37 -51.89 9.52
CA LEU A 548 2.29 -53.23 10.14
C LEU A 548 3.57 -53.65 10.88
N ALA A 549 4.71 -53.02 10.59
CA ALA A 549 5.97 -53.23 11.28
C ALA A 549 6.12 -52.38 12.56
N ALA A 550 5.12 -51.61 12.92
CA ALA A 550 5.17 -50.71 14.08
C ALA A 550 5.23 -51.46 15.40
N VAL A 551 6.08 -50.99 16.29
CA VAL A 551 6.18 -51.43 17.68
C VAL A 551 5.79 -50.24 18.58
N MET A 552 4.84 -50.51 19.48
CA MET A 552 4.33 -49.52 20.45
C MET A 552 5.11 -49.58 21.74
N SER A 553 5.52 -48.44 22.27
CA SER A 553 6.00 -48.32 23.66
C SER A 553 4.86 -48.08 24.66
N SER A 554 5.11 -48.27 25.94
CA SER A 554 4.17 -47.97 27.04
C SER A 554 3.77 -46.47 27.09
N ASP A 555 4.61 -45.59 26.57
CA ASP A 555 4.43 -44.14 26.61
C ASP A 555 3.66 -43.60 25.38
N GLY A 556 3.08 -44.48 24.58
CA GLY A 556 2.31 -44.12 23.40
C GLY A 556 3.16 -43.70 22.20
N ILE A 557 4.41 -44.14 22.14
CA ILE A 557 5.28 -43.89 20.99
C ILE A 557 5.29 -45.11 20.08
N ALA A 558 4.94 -44.92 18.80
CA ALA A 558 4.99 -45.92 17.77
C ALA A 558 6.28 -45.77 16.95
N VAL A 559 7.08 -46.81 16.80
CA VAL A 559 8.26 -46.82 15.92
C VAL A 559 8.11 -47.94 14.90
N ALA A 560 8.12 -47.57 13.62
CA ALA A 560 7.96 -48.51 12.52
C ALA A 560 9.21 -48.51 11.62
N LEU A 561 9.61 -49.70 11.20
CA LEU A 561 10.79 -49.91 10.36
C LEU A 561 10.37 -50.45 9.00
N GLY A 562 10.86 -49.85 7.93
CA GLY A 562 10.80 -50.45 6.59
C GLY A 562 11.68 -51.73 6.51
N LYS A 563 11.49 -52.51 5.44
CA LYS A 563 12.33 -53.70 5.18
C LYS A 563 13.76 -53.27 4.89
N PRO A 564 14.77 -54.00 5.39
CA PRO A 564 16.18 -53.61 5.24
C PRO A 564 16.68 -53.48 3.79
N ASP A 565 16.14 -54.30 2.91
CA ASP A 565 16.61 -54.41 1.51
C ASP A 565 15.69 -53.68 0.52
N LYS A 566 14.74 -52.85 1.03
CA LYS A 566 13.79 -52.10 0.18
C LYS A 566 13.98 -50.60 0.36
N VAL A 567 14.01 -49.89 -0.76
CA VAL A 567 14.02 -48.42 -0.80
C VAL A 567 12.59 -47.91 -0.73
N TYR A 568 12.35 -46.91 0.08
CA TYR A 568 11.05 -46.30 0.29
C TYR A 568 11.09 -44.83 -0.11
N GLU A 569 9.94 -44.31 -0.56
CA GLU A 569 9.78 -42.90 -0.80
C GLU A 569 9.54 -42.11 0.51
N LYS A 570 10.10 -40.91 0.63
CA LYS A 570 9.88 -40.01 1.78
C LYS A 570 8.41 -39.78 2.06
N VAL A 571 7.60 -39.66 0.99
CA VAL A 571 6.16 -39.46 1.09
C VAL A 571 5.45 -40.67 1.70
N SER A 572 5.85 -41.90 1.35
CA SER A 572 5.30 -43.12 1.92
C SER A 572 5.60 -43.24 3.41
N LEU A 573 6.81 -42.86 3.83
CA LEU A 573 7.19 -42.85 5.25
C LEU A 573 6.40 -41.79 6.03
N ALA A 574 6.22 -40.62 5.47
CA ALA A 574 5.42 -39.55 6.07
C ALA A 574 3.96 -40.00 6.24
N LYS A 575 3.35 -40.59 5.21
CA LYS A 575 1.98 -41.14 5.26
C LYS A 575 1.84 -42.25 6.27
N ALA A 576 2.84 -43.15 6.38
CA ALA A 576 2.85 -44.22 7.38
C ALA A 576 2.92 -43.66 8.82
N ALA A 577 3.71 -42.61 9.04
CA ALA A 577 3.75 -41.92 10.34
C ALA A 577 2.42 -41.25 10.67
N ASP A 578 1.78 -40.59 9.69
CA ASP A 578 0.45 -40.00 9.84
C ASP A 578 -0.61 -41.07 10.16
N GLU A 579 -0.60 -42.21 9.48
CA GLU A 579 -1.54 -43.32 9.70
C GLU A 579 -1.40 -43.92 11.11
N LEU A 580 -0.16 -44.17 11.57
CA LEU A 580 0.11 -44.62 12.92
C LEU A 580 -0.43 -43.64 13.98
N LEU A 581 -0.36 -42.36 13.74
CA LEU A 581 -0.84 -41.34 14.70
C LEU A 581 -2.38 -41.33 14.82
N THR A 582 -3.13 -41.90 13.86
CA THR A 582 -4.60 -42.07 13.97
C THR A 582 -5.01 -43.15 14.91
N MET A 583 -4.09 -44.06 15.30
CA MET A 583 -4.40 -45.20 16.15
C MET A 583 -4.59 -44.80 17.61
N SER A 584 -5.51 -45.47 18.28
CA SER A 584 -5.78 -45.22 19.70
C SER A 584 -4.54 -45.49 20.55
N GLY A 585 -4.20 -44.54 21.44
CA GLY A 585 -3.07 -44.65 22.34
C GLY A 585 -1.74 -44.15 21.75
N VAL A 586 -1.66 -43.78 20.48
CA VAL A 586 -0.46 -43.21 19.89
C VAL A 586 -0.38 -41.71 20.16
N ALA A 587 0.69 -41.26 20.79
CA ALA A 587 1.01 -39.86 21.06
C ALA A 587 2.05 -39.30 20.08
N ALA A 588 2.98 -40.15 19.63
CA ALA A 588 3.92 -39.83 18.56
C ALA A 588 4.26 -41.09 17.75
N SER A 589 4.59 -40.91 16.50
CA SER A 589 4.96 -41.97 15.54
C SER A 589 6.26 -41.60 14.82
N PHE A 590 7.11 -42.60 14.66
CA PHE A 590 8.38 -42.49 13.93
C PHE A 590 8.47 -43.64 12.92
N THR A 591 8.71 -43.29 11.66
CA THR A 591 8.91 -44.27 10.60
C THR A 591 10.32 -44.13 10.05
N LEU A 592 11.04 -45.24 9.92
CA LEU A 592 12.43 -45.29 9.47
C LEU A 592 12.55 -46.27 8.32
N ALA A 593 13.17 -45.90 7.23
CA ALA A 593 13.51 -46.80 6.15
C ALA A 593 14.66 -46.28 5.28
N LEU A 594 15.20 -47.14 4.40
CA LEU A 594 16.18 -46.76 3.40
C LEU A 594 15.51 -45.90 2.35
N GLY A 595 16.00 -44.64 2.15
CA GLY A 595 15.54 -43.72 1.14
C GLY A 595 16.24 -43.91 -0.21
N GLN A 596 15.77 -43.16 -1.20
CA GLN A 596 16.32 -43.17 -2.59
C GLN A 596 17.77 -42.70 -2.66
N SER A 597 18.23 -41.86 -1.71
CA SER A 597 19.64 -41.42 -1.62
C SER A 597 20.60 -42.50 -1.12
N GLY A 598 20.10 -43.62 -0.64
CA GLY A 598 20.87 -44.63 0.06
C GLY A 598 21.09 -44.39 1.55
N ASP A 599 20.50 -43.33 2.09
CA ASP A 599 20.54 -42.96 3.49
C ASP A 599 19.24 -43.39 4.20
N ILE A 600 19.26 -43.46 5.53
CA ILE A 600 18.05 -43.75 6.30
C ILE A 600 17.22 -42.47 6.47
N GLU A 601 16.01 -42.49 5.95
CA GLU A 601 15.01 -41.43 6.12
C GLU A 601 14.16 -41.69 7.33
N ILE A 602 13.93 -40.67 8.15
CA ILE A 602 13.10 -40.74 9.36
C ILE A 602 12.01 -39.66 9.26
N SER A 603 10.75 -40.08 9.33
CA SER A 603 9.61 -39.17 9.46
C SER A 603 9.00 -39.32 10.85
N ALA A 604 8.69 -38.19 11.48
CA ALA A 604 8.15 -38.08 12.82
C ALA A 604 6.85 -37.27 12.84
N ARG A 605 5.86 -37.76 13.59
CA ARG A 605 4.57 -37.07 13.81
C ARG A 605 4.19 -37.10 15.28
N SER A 606 3.41 -36.12 15.74
CA SER A 606 2.89 -36.04 17.10
C SER A 606 1.48 -35.45 17.12
N ASN A 607 0.69 -35.88 18.10
CA ASN A 607 -0.63 -35.30 18.39
C ASN A 607 -0.57 -34.04 19.29
N GLY A 608 0.62 -33.44 19.48
CA GLY A 608 0.84 -32.27 20.32
C GLY A 608 1.27 -32.61 21.78
N LYS A 609 1.39 -33.88 22.13
CA LYS A 609 1.88 -34.28 23.47
C LYS A 609 3.40 -34.41 23.54
N ILE A 610 4.04 -34.72 22.43
CA ILE A 610 5.49 -34.94 22.32
C ILE A 610 6.04 -33.97 21.27
N ASN A 611 7.10 -33.24 21.62
CA ASN A 611 7.77 -32.37 20.66
C ASN A 611 8.73 -33.18 19.79
N VAL A 612 8.26 -33.55 18.58
CA VAL A 612 9.09 -34.33 17.63
C VAL A 612 10.16 -33.50 16.96
N GLN A 613 10.03 -32.15 16.93
CA GLN A 613 11.05 -31.27 16.41
C GLN A 613 12.37 -31.41 17.18
N VAL A 614 12.32 -31.29 18.49
CA VAL A 614 13.51 -31.39 19.34
C VAL A 614 14.20 -32.77 19.20
N ILE A 615 13.41 -33.85 19.04
CA ILE A 615 13.93 -35.18 18.79
C ILE A 615 14.69 -35.27 17.47
N MET A 616 14.10 -34.72 16.39
CA MET A 616 14.73 -34.73 15.06
C MET A 616 15.93 -33.79 14.99
N GLU A 617 15.89 -32.62 15.64
CA GLU A 617 17.04 -31.70 15.72
C GLU A 617 18.24 -32.33 16.42
N LYS A 618 18.06 -33.12 17.50
CA LYS A 618 19.11 -33.88 18.15
C LYS A 618 19.72 -34.95 17.22
N MET A 619 18.97 -35.39 16.21
CA MET A 619 19.41 -36.34 15.18
C MET A 619 19.91 -35.65 13.89
N GLY A 620 20.12 -34.34 13.90
CA GLY A 620 20.62 -33.59 12.76
C GLY A 620 19.56 -33.20 11.71
N GLY A 621 18.29 -33.35 12.03
CA GLY A 621 17.15 -32.96 11.21
C GLY A 621 16.47 -31.69 11.69
N GLY A 622 15.16 -31.57 11.42
CA GLY A 622 14.35 -30.42 11.83
C GLY A 622 12.89 -30.60 11.50
N GLY A 623 12.10 -29.55 11.76
CA GLY A 623 10.68 -29.53 11.47
C GLY A 623 9.92 -28.61 12.41
N HIS A 624 8.71 -29.00 12.75
CA HIS A 624 7.82 -28.32 13.69
C HIS A 624 7.49 -29.23 14.89
N PHE A 625 6.83 -28.65 15.87
CA PHE A 625 6.48 -29.35 17.11
C PHE A 625 5.80 -30.73 16.89
N ASP A 626 4.89 -30.80 15.92
CA ASP A 626 4.07 -31.98 15.64
C ASP A 626 4.46 -32.72 14.33
N THR A 627 5.40 -32.19 13.55
CA THR A 627 5.82 -32.74 12.26
C THR A 627 7.29 -32.47 12.04
N ALA A 628 8.13 -33.50 12.01
CA ALA A 628 9.57 -33.33 11.80
C ALA A 628 10.15 -34.49 11.00
N ALA A 629 11.34 -34.32 10.49
CA ALA A 629 12.04 -35.34 9.70
C ALA A 629 13.56 -35.18 9.81
N THR A 630 14.29 -36.26 9.54
CA THR A 630 15.74 -36.22 9.37
C THR A 630 16.20 -37.28 8.37
N THR A 631 17.38 -37.05 7.82
CA THR A 631 18.12 -38.06 7.01
C THR A 631 19.34 -38.46 7.82
N PHE A 632 19.57 -39.76 7.99
CA PHE A 632 20.65 -40.34 8.79
C PHE A 632 21.68 -41.00 7.85
N PRO A 633 22.74 -40.27 7.45
CA PRO A 633 23.60 -40.71 6.37
C PRO A 633 24.56 -41.80 6.77
N GLY A 634 24.78 -42.77 5.87
CA GLY A 634 25.83 -43.78 5.95
C GLY A 634 25.70 -44.81 7.10
N GLN A 635 24.52 -44.90 7.71
CA GLN A 635 24.24 -45.76 8.86
C GLN A 635 23.27 -46.90 8.48
N SER A 636 23.28 -47.98 9.24
CA SER A 636 22.28 -49.02 9.07
C SER A 636 20.93 -48.65 9.69
N LEU A 637 19.86 -49.29 9.26
CA LEU A 637 18.52 -49.11 9.81
C LEU A 637 18.47 -49.44 11.32
N ALA A 638 19.30 -50.42 11.76
CA ALA A 638 19.43 -50.79 13.17
C ALA A 638 20.11 -49.68 13.99
N ASP A 639 21.15 -49.05 13.48
CA ASP A 639 21.87 -47.95 14.14
C ASP A 639 20.98 -46.72 14.26
N ALA A 640 20.27 -46.36 13.17
CA ALA A 640 19.32 -45.24 13.17
C ALA A 640 18.19 -45.46 14.20
N ARG A 641 17.67 -46.68 14.30
CA ARG A 641 16.69 -47.05 15.35
C ARG A 641 17.26 -46.92 16.75
N ALA A 642 18.48 -47.41 16.98
CA ALA A 642 19.12 -47.34 18.28
C ALA A 642 19.35 -45.89 18.73
N ALA A 643 19.84 -45.04 17.80
CA ALA A 643 20.01 -43.62 18.05
C ALA A 643 18.67 -42.93 18.36
N LEU A 644 17.60 -43.22 17.62
CA LEU A 644 16.27 -42.67 17.88
C LEU A 644 15.75 -43.06 19.27
N ILE A 645 15.86 -44.33 19.64
CA ILE A 645 15.42 -44.81 20.94
C ILE A 645 16.22 -44.17 22.07
N GLN A 646 17.53 -43.98 21.89
CA GLN A 646 18.39 -43.29 22.84
C GLN A 646 17.90 -41.84 23.04
N VAL A 647 17.71 -41.07 21.96
CA VAL A 647 17.22 -39.68 22.03
C VAL A 647 15.84 -39.59 22.67
N ILE A 648 14.95 -40.55 22.39
CA ILE A 648 13.61 -40.63 23.03
C ILE A 648 13.71 -40.92 24.53
N SER A 649 14.65 -41.76 24.94
CA SER A 649 14.82 -42.13 26.36
C SER A 649 15.56 -41.05 27.18
N GLU A 650 16.28 -40.14 26.56
CA GLU A 650 16.90 -38.96 27.17
C GLU A 650 15.90 -37.81 27.43
N LYS A 651 14.62 -38.12 27.61
CA LYS A 651 13.61 -37.16 28.01
C LYS A 651 13.94 -36.56 29.38
N ASP A 652 14.30 -35.28 29.41
CA ASP A 652 14.07 -34.37 30.53
C ASP A 652 12.67 -33.73 30.42
#